data_d701b48644713e8ad09a0e5a9bf54d9d
#
_entry.id   d701b48644713e8ad09a0e5a9bf54d9d
#
_cell.length_a   1.000
_cell.length_b   1.000
_cell.length_c   1.000
_cell.angle_alpha   90.00
_cell.angle_beta   90.00
_cell.angle_gamma   90.00
#
_symmetry.space_group_name_H-M   'P 1'
#
loop_
_entity.id
_entity.type
_entity.pdbx_description
1 polymer ?
#
loop_
_entity_poly.entity_id
_entity_poly.type
_entity_poly.pdbx_seq_one_letter_code
_entity_poly.pdbx_strand_id
1 'polypeptide(L)'
;MKRVYTFGNGKAEGRADMKNLLGGKGANLAEMNLIGVPVPPGFTITTEVCTTYTQQGKEAVVKEIKGDVEKAIAHIESLTGTKFGDASNPLLVSVRSGARVSMPGMMDTVLNLGMNDDAVEAIAKKSGNARFAWDSYRRFVQMYGDVVLGMKPKTKEDIDPFEEVMDKVKEAKGIKSDTELQVEDLKELVKLFKAAVKENTGKDFPASPWEQLWGAICAVFDSWMNERAILYRRMNQIPEEWGTAVNVQAMVFGNMGNTSATGVAFTRDAATGEDIFNGEYLINAQGEDVVAGVRTPQQITLEGSRRWAALQGISEEERATKYPSLEEAMPECAKALIETQQKLEDYFKDMQDLEFTIQDGKLWLLQTRNGKRTGAAMVKIAMDMLRAGIIDEKTALKRMEAQKLDELLHPVFDKDAIKRVKVVAKGLPASPGAATGQIVFFADDAEAWAEKRKKVIMVRIETSPEDLRGMSVAQGILTARGGMTSHAAVVARGMGKCCVSGAGEIKVDYKARTVEMGGKVYKEGDWISLNGSTGDVYDGQVPTVDADMSGDFAAIMNLAEKYTRVDVRTNADTPRDAAVARKFGAKGIGLCRTEHMFFEGDRIKAMREMILSKDEEGRRHALDKLLPMQRGDFEGIFEAMDGLGVTIRLLDPPLHEFVPHQLATQKELAEEMGMSIDEVKLACDALEEFNPMLGHRGCRLGCTYPEITEMQARAIIEAALNVKAKGIDVHPEIMVPLVGVVEELRMQAEVIHRTAAQVFEERGDTVAYKVGTMIEVPRAAVTADQIAEVADFFSFGTNDLTQMTFGYSRDDAGKFLKIYKEKGILKTDPFEVLDQKGVGQLVRMGVEKGRSTKPSLKVGICGEHGGEPSSVKFCAKLGMNYVSCSPYRVPIARVAAAQAAIED
;
A
#
# COMPACT_ATOMS: atom_id res chain seq x y z
N MET A 1 12.63 32.54 14.24
CA MET A 1 11.51 31.59 14.17
C MET A 1 11.68 30.62 15.34
N LYS A 2 10.59 30.26 16.04
CA LYS A 2 10.65 29.34 17.18
C LYS A 2 10.94 27.92 16.69
N ARG A 3 11.90 27.22 17.33
CA ARG A 3 12.41 25.92 16.88
C ARG A 3 12.22 24.79 17.89
N VAL A 4 11.92 25.16 19.16
CA VAL A 4 11.72 24.24 20.26
C VAL A 4 10.38 24.55 20.93
N TYR A 5 9.53 23.55 21.08
CA TYR A 5 8.18 23.64 21.65
C TYR A 5 8.04 22.69 22.83
N THR A 6 7.80 23.24 24.02
CA THR A 6 7.66 22.47 25.25
C THR A 6 6.23 22.02 25.51
N PHE A 7 6.09 20.94 26.26
CA PHE A 7 4.81 20.44 26.76
C PHE A 7 4.99 19.74 28.12
N GLY A 8 3.94 19.71 28.92
CA GLY A 8 3.92 19.04 30.21
C GLY A 8 2.92 19.67 31.18
N ASN A 9 2.42 18.86 32.10
CA ASN A 9 1.49 19.27 33.16
C ASN A 9 0.23 20.02 32.65
N GLY A 10 -0.38 19.49 31.61
CA GLY A 10 -1.60 20.07 31.02
C GLY A 10 -1.40 21.32 30.16
N LYS A 11 -0.15 21.70 29.88
CA LYS A 11 0.22 22.85 29.06
C LYS A 11 1.08 22.41 27.88
N ALA A 12 0.94 23.10 26.75
CA ALA A 12 1.79 22.88 25.59
C ALA A 12 1.89 24.16 24.76
N GLU A 13 3.05 24.35 24.14
CA GLU A 13 3.28 25.46 23.20
C GLU A 13 2.82 25.12 21.78
N GLY A 14 2.64 23.82 21.47
CA GLY A 14 2.14 23.32 20.20
C GLY A 14 0.69 22.83 20.26
N ARG A 15 0.15 22.44 19.10
CA ARG A 15 -1.22 21.93 18.93
C ARG A 15 -1.27 20.87 17.84
N ALA A 16 -2.39 20.13 17.75
CA ALA A 16 -2.61 19.05 16.77
C ALA A 16 -2.53 19.50 15.29
N ASP A 17 -2.90 20.74 14.99
CA ASP A 17 -2.84 21.31 13.64
C ASP A 17 -1.41 21.65 13.15
N MET A 18 -0.42 21.58 14.03
CA MET A 18 0.97 21.91 13.73
C MET A 18 1.81 20.71 13.28
N LYS A 19 1.23 19.72 12.65
CA LYS A 19 1.92 18.49 12.20
C LYS A 19 3.05 18.75 11.21
N ASN A 20 2.93 19.78 10.40
CA ASN A 20 3.99 20.16 9.45
C ASN A 20 5.27 20.62 10.15
N LEU A 21 5.14 21.21 11.32
CA LEU A 21 6.24 21.75 12.10
C LEU A 21 6.74 20.81 13.20
N LEU A 22 5.80 20.17 13.91
CA LEU A 22 6.11 19.33 15.08
C LEU A 22 6.16 17.83 14.75
N GLY A 23 5.84 17.46 13.50
CA GLY A 23 5.58 16.08 13.15
C GLY A 23 4.26 15.57 13.76
N GLY A 24 3.81 14.39 13.37
CA GLY A 24 2.59 13.79 13.91
C GLY A 24 2.69 13.49 15.41
N LYS A 25 3.82 12.94 15.83
CA LYS A 25 4.06 12.59 17.24
C LYS A 25 4.11 13.83 18.14
N GLY A 26 4.90 14.84 17.77
CA GLY A 26 5.04 16.06 18.57
C GLY A 26 3.75 16.86 18.69
N ALA A 27 3.00 16.98 17.60
CA ALA A 27 1.70 17.67 17.59
C ALA A 27 0.69 16.93 18.50
N ASN A 28 0.63 15.61 18.45
CA ASN A 28 -0.27 14.83 19.28
C ASN A 28 0.13 14.79 20.76
N LEU A 29 1.42 14.76 21.07
CA LEU A 29 1.89 14.90 22.46
C LEU A 29 1.47 16.24 23.06
N ALA A 30 1.60 17.32 22.30
CA ALA A 30 1.14 18.65 22.71
C ALA A 30 -0.37 18.65 22.98
N GLU A 31 -1.15 18.13 22.04
CA GLU A 31 -2.60 18.09 22.13
C GLU A 31 -3.10 17.22 23.30
N MET A 32 -2.50 16.04 23.51
CA MET A 32 -2.82 15.19 24.66
C MET A 32 -2.62 15.92 25.99
N ASN A 33 -1.57 16.72 26.12
CA ASN A 33 -1.38 17.56 27.30
C ASN A 33 -2.50 18.58 27.48
N LEU A 34 -2.87 19.28 26.40
CA LEU A 34 -3.92 20.31 26.44
C LEU A 34 -5.30 19.76 26.84
N ILE A 35 -5.61 18.53 26.43
CA ILE A 35 -6.87 17.87 26.80
C ILE A 35 -6.82 17.14 28.15
N GLY A 36 -5.72 17.20 28.86
CA GLY A 36 -5.57 16.67 30.21
C GLY A 36 -5.29 15.17 30.30
N VAL A 37 -4.73 14.56 29.27
CA VAL A 37 -4.23 13.18 29.29
C VAL A 37 -2.86 13.15 29.95
N PRO A 38 -2.56 12.16 30.83
CA PRO A 38 -1.27 12.10 31.51
C PRO A 38 -0.15 11.75 30.54
N VAL A 39 0.65 12.74 30.21
CA VAL A 39 1.78 12.63 29.27
C VAL A 39 3.06 13.08 29.99
N PRO A 40 4.16 12.32 29.94
CA PRO A 40 5.43 12.78 30.49
C PRO A 40 5.87 14.07 29.84
N PRO A 41 6.41 15.04 30.61
CA PRO A 41 6.84 16.32 30.06
C PRO A 41 8.00 16.17 29.08
N GLY A 42 8.07 17.08 28.11
CA GLY A 42 9.09 17.04 27.08
C GLY A 42 9.09 18.28 26.20
N PHE A 43 9.77 18.17 25.08
CA PHE A 43 9.79 19.19 24.03
C PHE A 43 10.00 18.56 22.66
N THR A 44 9.61 19.32 21.64
CA THR A 44 9.78 18.94 20.24
C THR A 44 10.70 19.96 19.54
N ILE A 45 11.74 19.45 18.87
CA ILE A 45 12.57 20.22 17.94
C ILE A 45 11.93 20.08 16.55
N THR A 46 11.69 21.21 15.89
CA THR A 46 10.86 21.25 14.66
C THR A 46 11.48 20.54 13.45
N THR A 47 10.63 20.17 12.50
CA THR A 47 11.05 19.59 11.22
C THR A 47 11.95 20.52 10.40
N GLU A 48 11.81 21.82 10.55
CA GLU A 48 12.66 22.82 9.86
C GLU A 48 14.12 22.72 10.30
N VAL A 49 14.37 22.33 11.54
CA VAL A 49 15.73 22.11 12.04
C VAL A 49 16.39 20.92 11.35
N CYS A 50 15.63 19.88 11.03
CA CYS A 50 16.12 18.75 10.24
C CYS A 50 16.60 19.18 8.84
N THR A 51 15.84 20.03 8.19
CA THR A 51 16.22 20.61 6.88
C THR A 51 17.50 21.44 6.99
N THR A 52 17.60 22.28 8.01
CA THR A 52 18.82 23.06 8.30
C THR A 52 20.02 22.15 8.59
N TYR A 53 19.79 21.08 9.35
CA TYR A 53 20.81 20.07 9.65
C TYR A 53 21.37 19.41 8.40
N THR A 54 20.51 19.02 7.49
CA THR A 54 20.90 18.39 6.21
C THR A 54 21.71 19.35 5.33
N GLN A 55 21.36 20.64 5.35
CA GLN A 55 22.00 21.66 4.51
C GLN A 55 23.32 22.22 5.10
N GLN A 56 23.36 22.46 6.41
CA GLN A 56 24.43 23.21 7.07
C GLN A 56 25.29 22.36 8.01
N GLY A 57 24.86 21.14 8.33
CA GLY A 57 25.59 20.21 9.19
C GLY A 57 25.35 20.39 10.69
N LYS A 58 25.94 19.48 11.45
CA LYS A 58 25.75 19.31 12.89
C LYS A 58 26.12 20.56 13.71
N GLU A 59 27.32 21.10 13.48
CA GLU A 59 27.86 22.19 14.30
C GLU A 59 27.01 23.46 14.24
N ALA A 60 26.54 23.81 13.04
CA ALA A 60 25.70 24.99 12.81
C ALA A 60 24.38 24.88 13.56
N VAL A 61 23.73 23.71 13.47
CA VAL A 61 22.41 23.43 14.10
C VAL A 61 22.55 23.41 15.62
N VAL A 62 23.55 22.70 16.16
CA VAL A 62 23.78 22.64 17.61
C VAL A 62 24.00 24.04 18.19
N LYS A 63 24.84 24.85 17.54
CA LYS A 63 25.08 26.23 17.94
C LYS A 63 23.80 27.07 17.96
N GLU A 64 22.94 26.88 16.98
CA GLU A 64 21.71 27.66 16.81
C GLU A 64 20.64 27.35 17.84
N ILE A 65 20.46 26.07 18.20
CA ILE A 65 19.35 25.63 19.07
C ILE A 65 19.80 25.35 20.51
N LYS A 66 21.08 25.40 20.81
CA LYS A 66 21.64 25.03 22.13
C LYS A 66 20.94 25.75 23.31
N GLY A 67 20.78 27.05 23.23
CA GLY A 67 20.14 27.82 24.31
C GLY A 67 18.67 27.45 24.52
N ASP A 68 17.95 27.18 23.43
CA ASP A 68 16.54 26.76 23.49
C ASP A 68 16.39 25.34 24.05
N VAL A 69 17.29 24.43 23.69
CA VAL A 69 17.30 23.04 24.24
C VAL A 69 17.64 23.06 25.73
N GLU A 70 18.60 23.86 26.17
CA GLU A 70 18.94 24.02 27.58
C GLU A 70 17.74 24.52 28.41
N LYS A 71 17.00 25.51 27.89
CA LYS A 71 15.77 26.02 28.53
C LYS A 71 14.69 24.97 28.59
N ALA A 72 14.55 24.20 27.52
CA ALA A 72 13.56 23.11 27.45
C ALA A 72 13.86 21.97 28.43
N ILE A 73 15.13 21.60 28.60
CA ILE A 73 15.56 20.63 29.63
C ILE A 73 15.26 21.19 31.04
N ALA A 74 15.55 22.46 31.29
CA ALA A 74 15.22 23.13 32.57
C ALA A 74 13.71 23.10 32.86
N HIS A 75 12.88 23.23 31.82
CA HIS A 75 11.42 23.07 31.93
C HIS A 75 11.03 21.64 32.39
N ILE A 76 11.59 20.60 31.76
CA ILE A 76 11.36 19.22 32.20
C ILE A 76 11.80 19.01 33.65
N GLU A 77 12.97 19.50 34.02
CA GLU A 77 13.51 19.41 35.37
C GLU A 77 12.56 20.05 36.39
N SER A 78 11.98 21.20 36.07
CA SER A 78 11.03 21.88 36.97
C SER A 78 9.74 21.11 37.18
N LEU A 79 9.29 20.35 36.18
CA LEU A 79 8.05 19.56 36.25
C LEU A 79 8.24 18.18 36.91
N THR A 80 9.41 17.58 36.78
CA THR A 80 9.71 16.24 37.28
C THR A 80 10.38 16.24 38.66
N GLY A 81 10.95 17.37 39.07
CA GLY A 81 11.76 17.49 40.29
C GLY A 81 13.10 16.74 40.20
N THR A 82 13.53 16.38 39.02
CA THR A 82 14.82 15.72 38.73
C THR A 82 15.72 16.67 37.97
N LYS A 83 17.02 16.37 37.92
CA LYS A 83 17.97 17.24 37.23
C LYS A 83 18.86 16.48 36.26
N PHE A 84 18.99 16.98 35.06
CA PHE A 84 19.80 16.36 34.00
C PHE A 84 21.29 16.45 34.35
N GLY A 85 21.94 15.30 34.44
CA GLY A 85 23.35 15.21 34.84
C GLY A 85 23.62 15.26 36.36
N ASP A 86 22.59 15.20 37.19
CA ASP A 86 22.75 15.14 38.64
C ASP A 86 23.10 13.73 39.11
N ALA A 87 24.10 13.58 39.93
CA ALA A 87 24.54 12.32 40.50
C ALA A 87 23.59 11.76 41.59
N SER A 88 22.69 12.57 42.16
CA SER A 88 21.79 12.18 43.26
C SER A 88 20.34 11.97 42.83
N ASN A 89 19.86 12.71 41.86
CA ASN A 89 18.47 12.64 41.38
C ASN A 89 18.40 12.92 39.85
N PRO A 90 18.94 12.03 39.03
CA PRO A 90 19.10 12.25 37.62
C PRO A 90 17.78 12.22 36.86
N LEU A 91 17.65 13.15 35.89
CA LEU A 91 16.64 13.09 34.85
C LEU A 91 17.13 12.17 33.73
N LEU A 92 16.32 11.21 33.35
CA LEU A 92 16.52 10.46 32.10
C LEU A 92 15.48 10.86 31.07
N VAL A 93 15.88 10.90 29.83
CA VAL A 93 15.00 11.26 28.71
C VAL A 93 15.05 10.23 27.57
N SER A 94 14.00 10.21 26.78
CA SER A 94 13.98 9.55 25.46
C SER A 94 14.18 10.59 24.37
N VAL A 95 14.82 10.19 23.28
CA VAL A 95 14.96 11.00 22.07
C VAL A 95 14.39 10.19 20.92
N ARG A 96 13.31 10.69 20.32
CA ARG A 96 12.54 9.97 19.29
C ARG A 96 12.27 10.86 18.09
N SER A 97 12.21 10.23 16.89
CA SER A 97 11.78 10.89 15.66
C SER A 97 10.27 11.19 15.66
N GLY A 98 9.87 12.14 14.83
CA GLY A 98 8.48 12.50 14.62
C GLY A 98 8.26 13.09 13.22
N ALA A 99 8.08 12.26 12.22
CA ALA A 99 7.73 12.73 10.87
C ALA A 99 6.26 13.20 10.80
N ARG A 100 5.94 13.99 9.77
CA ARG A 100 4.56 14.46 9.53
C ARG A 100 3.58 13.31 9.33
N VAL A 101 4.05 12.25 8.69
CA VAL A 101 3.32 10.98 8.46
C VAL A 101 4.03 9.87 9.22
N SER A 102 3.27 8.96 9.79
CA SER A 102 3.83 7.82 10.55
C SER A 102 4.71 6.94 9.66
N MET A 103 5.95 6.70 10.11
CA MET A 103 6.94 5.85 9.45
C MET A 103 7.47 4.81 10.44
N PRO A 104 6.68 3.78 10.79
CA PRO A 104 7.01 2.85 11.87
C PRO A 104 8.32 2.10 11.62
N GLY A 105 9.24 2.14 12.58
CA GLY A 105 10.51 1.42 12.51
C GLY A 105 11.54 1.97 11.50
N MET A 106 11.22 3.06 10.78
CA MET A 106 12.10 3.59 9.74
C MET A 106 13.20 4.49 10.29
N MET A 107 12.93 5.18 11.40
CA MET A 107 13.86 6.11 12.03
C MET A 107 14.22 5.68 13.45
N ASP A 108 15.30 6.22 13.94
CA ASP A 108 15.92 5.77 15.18
C ASP A 108 15.31 6.40 16.45
N THR A 109 15.47 5.69 17.56
CA THR A 109 15.03 6.07 18.91
C THR A 109 16.15 5.75 19.89
N VAL A 110 16.35 6.63 20.86
CA VAL A 110 17.28 6.39 22.00
C VAL A 110 16.52 6.56 23.31
N LEU A 111 16.50 5.53 24.13
CA LEU A 111 15.86 5.51 25.45
C LEU A 111 16.92 5.57 26.56
N ASN A 112 16.48 5.94 27.76
CA ASN A 112 17.32 5.98 28.98
C ASN A 112 18.52 6.92 28.89
N LEU A 113 18.42 7.96 28.08
CA LEU A 113 19.49 8.92 27.86
C LEU A 113 19.72 9.76 29.12
N GLY A 114 20.96 9.96 29.49
CA GLY A 114 21.38 10.56 30.75
C GLY A 114 21.99 9.56 31.71
N MET A 115 21.94 8.27 31.39
CA MET A 115 22.49 7.18 32.19
C MET A 115 24.03 7.17 32.13
N ASN A 116 24.67 7.08 33.28
CA ASN A 116 26.11 6.89 33.43
C ASN A 116 26.38 6.17 34.75
N ASP A 117 27.63 5.99 35.14
CA ASP A 117 28.03 5.26 36.35
C ASP A 117 27.45 5.87 37.64
N ASP A 118 27.34 7.20 37.72
CA ASP A 118 26.74 7.88 38.87
C ASP A 118 25.21 7.80 38.84
N ALA A 119 24.59 8.00 37.67
CA ALA A 119 23.15 7.98 37.53
C ALA A 119 22.54 6.58 37.84
N VAL A 120 23.19 5.51 37.42
CA VAL A 120 22.69 4.14 37.66
C VAL A 120 22.60 3.83 39.13
N GLU A 121 23.59 4.23 39.94
CA GLU A 121 23.59 4.04 41.40
C GLU A 121 22.48 4.88 42.09
N ALA A 122 22.30 6.13 41.66
CA ALA A 122 21.23 6.97 42.16
C ALA A 122 19.83 6.39 41.85
N ILE A 123 19.63 5.88 40.67
CA ILE A 123 18.36 5.25 40.24
C ILE A 123 18.13 3.95 40.99
N ALA A 124 19.15 3.11 41.15
CA ALA A 124 19.08 1.89 41.94
C ALA A 124 18.65 2.18 43.38
N LYS A 125 19.23 3.19 44.03
CA LYS A 125 18.88 3.61 45.37
C LYS A 125 17.45 4.17 45.47
N LYS A 126 17.08 5.03 44.52
CA LYS A 126 15.76 5.69 44.52
C LYS A 126 14.62 4.73 44.23
N SER A 127 14.81 3.81 43.32
CA SER A 127 13.79 2.82 42.92
C SER A 127 13.74 1.61 43.91
N GLY A 128 14.77 1.42 44.71
CA GLY A 128 14.92 0.19 45.50
C GLY A 128 15.09 -1.05 44.64
N ASN A 129 15.42 -0.91 43.34
CA ASN A 129 15.55 -2.00 42.38
C ASN A 129 16.81 -1.84 41.53
N ALA A 130 17.91 -2.36 42.06
CA ALA A 130 19.21 -2.29 41.42
C ALA A 130 19.23 -3.05 40.06
N ARG A 131 18.48 -4.14 39.96
CA ARG A 131 18.36 -4.89 38.69
C ARG A 131 17.75 -4.04 37.58
N PHE A 132 16.67 -3.35 37.87
CA PHE A 132 16.05 -2.41 36.93
C PHE A 132 17.04 -1.33 36.44
N ALA A 133 17.74 -0.71 37.40
CA ALA A 133 18.69 0.38 37.07
C ALA A 133 19.82 -0.11 36.16
N TRP A 134 20.43 -1.23 36.49
CA TRP A 134 21.54 -1.78 35.71
C TRP A 134 21.09 -2.38 34.36
N ASP A 135 19.90 -2.96 34.28
CA ASP A 135 19.34 -3.39 32.99
C ASP A 135 19.02 -2.21 32.08
N SER A 136 18.51 -1.12 32.64
CA SER A 136 18.30 0.12 31.92
C SER A 136 19.59 0.72 31.38
N TYR A 137 20.66 0.65 32.16
CA TYR A 137 22.00 1.10 31.75
C TYR A 137 22.57 0.22 30.62
N ARG A 138 22.47 -1.09 30.75
CA ARG A 138 22.89 -2.03 29.72
C ARG A 138 22.17 -1.75 28.41
N ARG A 139 20.84 -1.62 28.44
CA ARG A 139 20.03 -1.31 27.28
C ARG A 139 20.41 0.04 26.64
N PHE A 140 20.70 1.03 27.46
CA PHE A 140 21.12 2.34 26.98
C PHE A 140 22.47 2.27 26.25
N VAL A 141 23.47 1.60 26.80
CA VAL A 141 24.78 1.47 26.16
C VAL A 141 24.66 0.76 24.82
N GLN A 142 23.87 -0.32 24.76
CA GLN A 142 23.61 -1.03 23.51
C GLN A 142 22.91 -0.14 22.50
N MET A 143 21.80 0.46 22.84
CA MET A 143 21.00 1.28 21.95
C MET A 143 21.78 2.52 21.46
N TYR A 144 22.49 3.20 22.35
CA TYR A 144 23.32 4.33 21.99
C TYR A 144 24.48 3.91 21.06
N GLY A 145 25.10 2.79 21.34
CA GLY A 145 26.16 2.22 20.49
C GLY A 145 25.65 1.90 19.08
N ASP A 146 24.49 1.26 18.99
CA ASP A 146 23.89 0.89 17.73
C ASP A 146 23.44 2.12 16.90
N VAL A 147 22.72 3.03 17.53
CA VAL A 147 22.07 4.17 16.86
C VAL A 147 23.02 5.34 16.66
N VAL A 148 23.70 5.77 17.71
CA VAL A 148 24.51 7.01 17.70
C VAL A 148 25.92 6.74 17.23
N LEU A 149 26.51 5.62 17.65
CA LEU A 149 27.88 5.28 17.33
C LEU A 149 28.02 4.37 16.09
N GLY A 150 26.91 4.00 15.48
CA GLY A 150 26.89 3.27 14.22
C GLY A 150 27.34 1.82 14.30
N MET A 151 27.22 1.19 15.48
CA MET A 151 27.66 -0.19 15.71
C MET A 151 26.64 -1.25 15.25
N LYS A 152 25.42 -0.84 14.88
CA LYS A 152 24.40 -1.77 14.36
C LYS A 152 24.90 -2.46 13.09
N PRO A 153 24.72 -3.78 12.99
CA PRO A 153 25.09 -4.54 11.79
C PRO A 153 24.43 -3.97 10.51
N LYS A 154 25.22 -3.81 9.45
CA LYS A 154 24.73 -3.32 8.16
C LYS A 154 24.10 -4.41 7.30
N THR A 155 24.56 -5.64 7.48
CA THR A 155 24.05 -6.83 6.78
C THR A 155 23.66 -7.92 7.77
N LYS A 156 22.88 -8.89 7.33
CA LYS A 156 22.47 -10.04 8.16
C LYS A 156 23.61 -11.00 8.47
N GLU A 157 24.70 -10.88 7.73
CA GLU A 157 25.91 -11.70 7.90
C GLU A 157 26.88 -11.10 8.92
N ASP A 158 26.72 -9.80 9.23
CA ASP A 158 27.56 -9.12 10.22
C ASP A 158 27.14 -9.56 11.63
N ILE A 159 28.14 -9.76 12.47
CA ILE A 159 27.91 -10.10 13.89
C ILE A 159 27.62 -8.80 14.66
N ASP A 160 26.53 -8.79 15.43
CA ASP A 160 26.26 -7.72 16.38
C ASP A 160 27.21 -7.86 17.58
N PRO A 161 28.10 -6.87 17.82
CA PRO A 161 29.07 -6.96 18.91
C PRO A 161 28.43 -7.08 20.29
N PHE A 162 27.26 -6.45 20.50
CA PHE A 162 26.57 -6.49 21.79
C PHE A 162 25.87 -7.84 22.01
N GLU A 163 25.24 -8.39 20.98
CA GLU A 163 24.62 -9.72 21.05
C GLU A 163 25.69 -10.80 21.27
N GLU A 164 26.84 -10.70 20.61
CA GLU A 164 27.93 -11.64 20.82
C GLU A 164 28.42 -11.66 22.28
N VAL A 165 28.57 -10.48 22.87
CA VAL A 165 28.95 -10.35 24.31
C VAL A 165 27.84 -10.90 25.20
N MET A 166 26.58 -10.60 24.91
CA MET A 166 25.43 -11.08 25.64
C MET A 166 25.35 -12.60 25.63
N ASP A 167 25.49 -13.21 24.49
CA ASP A 167 25.41 -14.66 24.30
C ASP A 167 26.56 -15.38 25.06
N LYS A 168 27.77 -14.84 24.98
CA LYS A 168 28.92 -15.39 25.75
C LYS A 168 28.69 -15.37 27.25
N VAL A 169 28.14 -14.29 27.77
CA VAL A 169 27.84 -14.18 29.22
C VAL A 169 26.70 -15.15 29.61
N LYS A 170 25.67 -15.24 28.81
CA LYS A 170 24.55 -16.17 29.03
C LYS A 170 25.01 -17.63 28.97
N GLU A 171 25.77 -18.00 27.99
CA GLU A 171 26.33 -19.36 27.86
C GLU A 171 27.21 -19.73 29.06
N ALA A 172 28.10 -18.83 29.45
CA ALA A 172 29.02 -19.07 30.61
C ALA A 172 28.27 -19.29 31.91
N LYS A 173 27.05 -18.77 32.04
CA LYS A 173 26.22 -18.83 33.28
C LYS A 173 25.00 -19.75 33.16
N GLY A 174 24.79 -20.38 32.02
CA GLY A 174 23.64 -21.24 31.73
C GLY A 174 22.29 -20.52 31.72
N ILE A 175 22.28 -19.24 31.37
CA ILE A 175 21.10 -18.37 31.31
C ILE A 175 20.48 -18.42 29.90
N LYS A 176 19.15 -18.56 29.82
CA LYS A 176 18.42 -18.62 28.55
C LYS A 176 17.71 -17.32 28.21
N SER A 177 17.24 -16.59 29.21
CA SER A 177 16.45 -15.36 29.03
C SER A 177 17.12 -14.16 29.70
N ASP A 178 17.02 -12.99 29.13
CA ASP A 178 17.52 -11.73 29.69
C ASP A 178 16.91 -11.43 31.05
N THR A 179 15.71 -11.92 31.32
CA THR A 179 15.01 -11.76 32.60
C THR A 179 15.65 -12.52 33.75
N GLU A 180 16.49 -13.51 33.46
CA GLU A 180 17.22 -14.31 34.44
C GLU A 180 18.55 -13.67 34.88
N LEU A 181 19.02 -12.64 34.18
CA LEU A 181 20.24 -11.92 34.51
C LEU A 181 20.12 -11.23 35.88
N GLN A 182 21.12 -11.43 36.73
CA GLN A 182 21.21 -10.81 38.04
C GLN A 182 21.98 -9.49 38.00
N VAL A 183 21.93 -8.71 39.07
CA VAL A 183 22.60 -7.39 39.13
C VAL A 183 24.09 -7.48 38.78
N GLU A 184 24.79 -8.46 39.28
CA GLU A 184 26.23 -8.61 38.98
C GLU A 184 26.51 -8.99 37.54
N ASP A 185 25.62 -9.76 36.92
CA ASP A 185 25.67 -10.09 35.50
C ASP A 185 25.48 -8.81 34.63
N LEU A 186 24.54 -7.98 35.03
CA LEU A 186 24.26 -6.71 34.32
C LEU A 186 25.39 -5.70 34.46
N LYS A 187 26.02 -5.61 35.63
CA LYS A 187 27.22 -4.81 35.86
C LYS A 187 28.37 -5.26 34.95
N GLU A 188 28.57 -6.57 34.85
CA GLU A 188 29.59 -7.16 33.97
C GLU A 188 29.28 -6.84 32.49
N LEU A 189 28.03 -7.00 32.08
CA LEU A 189 27.59 -6.68 30.71
C LEU A 189 27.80 -5.20 30.36
N VAL A 190 27.48 -4.28 31.24
CA VAL A 190 27.72 -2.85 31.03
C VAL A 190 29.20 -2.57 30.78
N LYS A 191 30.04 -3.17 31.57
CA LYS A 191 31.51 -3.04 31.43
C LYS A 191 31.99 -3.59 30.08
N LEU A 192 31.53 -4.78 29.72
CA LEU A 192 31.90 -5.46 28.48
C LEU A 192 31.32 -4.69 27.24
N PHE A 193 30.13 -4.15 27.36
CA PHE A 193 29.51 -3.33 26.29
C PHE A 193 30.31 -2.04 26.06
N LYS A 194 30.73 -1.35 27.11
CA LYS A 194 31.62 -0.18 27.00
C LYS A 194 32.96 -0.53 26.36
N ALA A 195 33.53 -1.69 26.73
CA ALA A 195 34.74 -2.19 26.10
C ALA A 195 34.54 -2.47 24.61
N ALA A 196 33.40 -3.05 24.22
CA ALA A 196 33.04 -3.28 22.82
C ALA A 196 32.89 -1.95 22.06
N VAL A 197 32.31 -0.94 22.66
CA VAL A 197 32.24 0.42 22.09
C VAL A 197 33.64 0.98 21.82
N LYS A 198 34.53 0.87 22.78
CA LYS A 198 35.95 1.32 22.64
C LYS A 198 36.66 0.58 21.53
N GLU A 199 36.50 -0.75 21.47
CA GLU A 199 37.12 -1.60 20.45
C GLU A 199 36.64 -1.26 19.04
N ASN A 200 35.34 -1.09 18.87
CA ASN A 200 34.73 -0.85 17.55
C ASN A 200 34.82 0.60 17.07
N THR A 201 34.83 1.59 17.97
CA THR A 201 34.77 3.01 17.59
C THR A 201 36.09 3.77 17.89
N GLY A 202 36.97 3.18 18.67
CA GLY A 202 38.21 3.84 19.16
C GLY A 202 37.98 4.90 20.23
N LYS A 203 36.75 5.12 20.63
CA LYS A 203 36.36 6.15 21.62
C LYS A 203 35.68 5.53 22.83
N ASP A 204 35.84 6.16 23.99
CA ASP A 204 35.11 5.77 25.18
C ASP A 204 33.62 6.10 25.04
N PHE A 205 32.76 5.31 25.68
CA PHE A 205 31.34 5.62 25.78
C PHE A 205 31.14 6.97 26.51
N PRO A 206 30.35 7.94 25.98
CA PRO A 206 30.24 9.25 26.59
C PRO A 206 29.56 9.18 27.97
N ALA A 207 30.23 9.71 28.97
CA ALA A 207 29.72 9.80 30.34
C ALA A 207 28.88 11.06 30.61
N SER A 208 29.05 12.13 29.78
CA SER A 208 28.30 13.36 29.91
C SER A 208 26.91 13.23 29.34
N PRO A 209 25.82 13.45 30.12
CA PRO A 209 24.47 13.45 29.62
C PRO A 209 24.22 14.44 28.46
N TRP A 210 24.85 15.61 28.53
CA TRP A 210 24.72 16.60 27.44
C TRP A 210 25.36 16.14 26.13
N GLU A 211 26.52 15.51 26.22
CA GLU A 211 27.15 14.90 25.03
C GLU A 211 26.29 13.79 24.45
N GLN A 212 25.71 12.94 25.32
CA GLN A 212 24.76 11.91 24.92
C GLN A 212 23.53 12.48 24.24
N LEU A 213 22.96 13.57 24.78
CA LEU A 213 21.77 14.22 24.25
C LEU A 213 22.02 14.77 22.84
N TRP A 214 23.08 15.51 22.64
CA TRP A 214 23.41 16.05 21.33
C TRP A 214 23.74 14.98 20.32
N GLY A 215 24.44 13.93 20.73
CA GLY A 215 24.68 12.76 19.90
C GLY A 215 23.38 12.11 19.42
N ALA A 216 22.43 11.90 20.32
CA ALA A 216 21.15 11.30 20.02
C ALA A 216 20.25 12.19 19.12
N ILE A 217 20.17 13.49 19.39
CA ILE A 217 19.41 14.44 18.56
C ILE A 217 19.94 14.42 17.12
N CYS A 218 21.25 14.48 16.95
CA CYS A 218 21.87 14.46 15.63
C CYS A 218 21.68 13.11 14.94
N ALA A 219 21.77 12.00 15.67
CA ALA A 219 21.51 10.67 15.10
C ALA A 219 20.07 10.50 14.61
N VAL A 220 19.10 11.07 15.31
CA VAL A 220 17.69 11.07 14.84
C VAL A 220 17.54 11.88 13.56
N PHE A 221 18.17 13.03 13.43
CA PHE A 221 18.18 13.79 12.18
C PHE A 221 18.84 13.01 11.03
N ASP A 222 19.97 12.34 11.31
CA ASP A 222 20.66 11.50 10.32
C ASP A 222 19.79 10.35 9.85
N SER A 223 18.96 9.79 10.74
CA SER A 223 18.09 8.63 10.41
C SER A 223 17.03 8.96 9.37
N TRP A 224 16.69 10.23 9.14
CA TRP A 224 15.83 10.65 8.03
C TRP A 224 16.41 10.27 6.67
N MET A 225 17.72 10.23 6.55
CA MET A 225 18.46 9.92 5.32
C MET A 225 19.02 8.49 5.28
N ASN A 226 18.64 7.62 6.20
CA ASN A 226 19.03 6.21 6.10
C ASN A 226 18.26 5.50 4.97
N GLU A 227 18.82 4.40 4.44
CA GLU A 227 18.27 3.66 3.29
C GLU A 227 16.81 3.23 3.47
N ARG A 228 16.50 2.67 4.64
CA ARG A 228 15.13 2.20 4.93
C ARG A 228 14.12 3.33 4.98
N ALA A 229 14.48 4.49 5.52
CA ALA A 229 13.63 5.66 5.57
C ALA A 229 13.42 6.27 4.17
N ILE A 230 14.48 6.35 3.37
CA ILE A 230 14.41 6.81 1.97
C ILE A 230 13.49 5.88 1.16
N LEU A 231 13.67 4.57 1.29
CA LEU A 231 12.84 3.60 0.60
C LEU A 231 11.36 3.72 0.99
N TYR A 232 11.09 3.78 2.29
CA TYR A 232 9.73 3.93 2.80
C TYR A 232 9.07 5.21 2.27
N ARG A 233 9.79 6.32 2.26
CA ARG A 233 9.29 7.59 1.70
C ARG A 233 8.96 7.48 0.23
N ARG A 234 9.84 6.84 -0.55
CA ARG A 234 9.59 6.61 -2.00
C ARG A 234 8.34 5.77 -2.23
N MET A 235 8.20 4.67 -1.48
CA MET A 235 7.02 3.79 -1.59
C MET A 235 5.71 4.48 -1.19
N ASN A 236 5.76 5.41 -0.27
CA ASN A 236 4.59 6.12 0.26
C ASN A 236 4.45 7.56 -0.25
N GLN A 237 5.25 7.96 -1.25
CA GLN A 237 5.20 9.29 -1.86
C GLN A 237 5.38 10.44 -0.85
N ILE A 238 6.22 10.23 0.16
CA ILE A 238 6.55 11.24 1.19
C ILE A 238 7.72 12.10 0.71
N PRO A 239 7.55 13.44 0.58
CA PRO A 239 8.63 14.33 0.14
C PRO A 239 9.83 14.36 1.10
N GLU A 240 11.03 14.32 0.56
CA GLU A 240 12.27 14.36 1.34
C GLU A 240 12.45 15.67 2.11
N GLU A 241 12.01 16.77 1.54
CA GLU A 241 12.08 18.11 2.13
C GLU A 241 11.23 18.28 3.38
N TRP A 242 10.35 17.35 3.71
CA TRP A 242 9.53 17.45 4.92
C TRP A 242 10.34 17.31 6.20
N GLY A 243 11.39 16.51 6.19
CA GLY A 243 12.22 16.27 7.37
C GLY A 243 11.49 15.56 8.50
N THR A 244 12.20 15.33 9.59
CA THR A 244 11.65 14.79 10.84
C THR A 244 11.82 15.78 11.98
N ALA A 245 10.83 15.84 12.87
CA ALA A 245 11.00 16.47 14.18
C ALA A 245 11.75 15.53 15.13
N VAL A 246 12.29 16.06 16.20
CA VAL A 246 12.88 15.30 17.30
C VAL A 246 12.11 15.58 18.59
N ASN A 247 11.61 14.54 19.23
CA ASN A 247 10.89 14.61 20.50
C ASN A 247 11.80 14.15 21.64
N VAL A 248 12.06 15.02 22.58
CA VAL A 248 12.80 14.73 23.82
C VAL A 248 11.81 14.75 24.97
N GLN A 249 11.68 13.63 25.67
CA GLN A 249 10.63 13.45 26.67
C GLN A 249 11.18 12.74 27.92
N ALA A 250 10.73 13.15 29.10
CA ALA A 250 11.08 12.48 30.33
C ALA A 250 10.72 10.99 30.27
N MET A 251 11.66 10.14 30.71
CA MET A 251 11.41 8.70 30.77
C MET A 251 10.40 8.34 31.85
N VAL A 252 9.51 7.41 31.50
CA VAL A 252 8.70 6.63 32.41
C VAL A 252 8.98 5.15 32.14
N PHE A 253 8.99 4.35 33.20
CA PHE A 253 9.57 3.00 33.14
C PHE A 253 8.53 1.92 33.37
N GLY A 254 8.30 1.12 32.34
CA GLY A 254 7.47 -0.10 32.47
C GLY A 254 8.19 -1.31 33.04
N ASN A 255 9.49 -1.20 33.33
CA ASN A 255 10.34 -2.28 33.78
C ASN A 255 10.90 -2.06 35.21
N MET A 256 10.18 -1.34 36.04
CA MET A 256 10.54 -1.15 37.46
C MET A 256 10.12 -2.32 38.37
N GLY A 257 9.59 -3.37 37.84
CA GLY A 257 9.10 -4.53 38.57
C GLY A 257 7.66 -4.90 38.17
N ASN A 258 7.02 -5.74 38.97
CA ASN A 258 5.69 -6.29 38.65
C ASN A 258 4.51 -5.30 38.81
N THR A 259 4.76 -4.11 39.35
CA THR A 259 3.78 -3.00 39.41
C THR A 259 3.88 -2.07 38.20
N SER A 260 4.76 -2.38 37.30
CA SER A 260 5.03 -1.61 36.09
C SER A 260 4.78 -2.46 34.83
N ALA A 261 4.38 -1.80 33.75
CA ALA A 261 4.04 -2.45 32.49
C ALA A 261 4.19 -1.46 31.32
N THR A 262 4.22 -1.98 30.12
CA THR A 262 4.12 -1.18 28.91
C THR A 262 3.20 -1.89 27.92
N GLY A 263 2.59 -1.12 27.02
CA GLY A 263 1.71 -1.71 26.04
C GLY A 263 1.31 -0.76 24.92
N VAL A 264 0.58 -1.33 24.00
CA VAL A 264 -0.06 -0.63 22.88
C VAL A 264 -1.53 -1.02 22.82
N ALA A 265 -2.36 -0.07 22.46
CA ALA A 265 -3.80 -0.24 22.43
C ALA A 265 -4.43 0.43 21.21
N PHE A 266 -5.57 -0.09 20.80
CA PHE A 266 -6.39 0.45 19.73
C PHE A 266 -7.80 0.67 20.25
N THR A 267 -8.36 1.85 19.96
CA THR A 267 -9.73 2.17 20.39
C THR A 267 -10.79 1.33 19.68
N ARG A 268 -10.46 0.83 18.50
CA ARG A 268 -11.27 -0.13 17.73
C ARG A 268 -10.39 -1.23 17.15
N ASP A 269 -10.98 -2.31 16.71
CA ASP A 269 -10.22 -3.39 16.06
C ASP A 269 -9.68 -2.91 14.70
N ALA A 270 -8.37 -2.85 14.57
CA ALA A 270 -7.70 -2.38 13.35
C ALA A 270 -7.86 -3.33 12.15
N ALA A 271 -8.18 -4.59 12.40
CA ALA A 271 -8.38 -5.60 11.37
C ALA A 271 -9.83 -5.67 10.87
N THR A 272 -10.80 -5.61 11.77
CA THR A 272 -12.23 -5.78 11.46
C THR A 272 -13.05 -4.49 11.49
N GLY A 273 -12.60 -3.48 12.22
CA GLY A 273 -13.32 -2.23 12.44
C GLY A 273 -14.38 -2.30 13.54
N GLU A 274 -14.50 -3.42 14.22
CA GLU A 274 -15.43 -3.54 15.36
C GLU A 274 -15.09 -2.52 16.45
N ASP A 275 -16.11 -1.94 17.05
CA ASP A 275 -15.97 -0.98 18.16
C ASP A 275 -15.64 -1.71 19.47
N ILE A 276 -14.45 -2.25 19.52
CA ILE A 276 -13.92 -3.02 20.64
C ILE A 276 -12.53 -2.48 20.99
N PHE A 277 -12.40 -1.94 22.21
CA PHE A 277 -11.12 -1.56 22.75
C PHE A 277 -10.25 -2.83 22.92
N ASN A 278 -9.06 -2.80 22.35
CA ASN A 278 -8.15 -3.94 22.34
C ASN A 278 -6.70 -3.50 22.40
N GLY A 279 -5.83 -4.42 22.71
CA GLY A 279 -4.41 -4.16 22.75
C GLY A 279 -3.65 -5.17 23.58
N GLU A 280 -2.37 -4.95 23.66
CA GLU A 280 -1.41 -5.87 24.28
C GLU A 280 -0.54 -5.13 25.28
N TYR A 281 -0.12 -5.85 26.31
CA TYR A 281 0.78 -5.32 27.33
C TYR A 281 1.77 -6.37 27.82
N LEU A 282 2.88 -5.92 28.36
CA LEU A 282 3.86 -6.75 29.07
C LEU A 282 4.16 -6.14 30.44
N ILE A 283 4.11 -6.98 31.47
CA ILE A 283 4.54 -6.61 32.81
C ILE A 283 6.07 -6.58 32.86
N ASN A 284 6.63 -5.62 33.57
CA ASN A 284 8.07 -5.47 33.76
C ASN A 284 8.83 -5.49 32.42
N ALA A 285 8.46 -4.58 31.53
CA ALA A 285 9.00 -4.46 30.16
C ALA A 285 9.10 -3.02 29.71
N GLN A 286 9.95 -2.75 28.72
CA GLN A 286 9.98 -1.51 27.97
C GLN A 286 9.20 -1.66 26.66
N GLY A 287 8.83 -0.53 26.02
CA GLY A 287 8.02 -0.50 24.81
C GLY A 287 8.60 -1.31 23.64
N GLU A 288 9.90 -1.33 23.50
CA GLU A 288 10.60 -2.11 22.48
C GLU A 288 10.39 -3.64 22.65
N ASP A 289 10.21 -4.13 23.88
CA ASP A 289 9.95 -5.56 24.13
C ASP A 289 8.60 -6.01 23.58
N VAL A 290 7.61 -5.13 23.55
CA VAL A 290 6.27 -5.40 22.97
C VAL A 290 6.36 -5.51 21.46
N VAL A 291 7.07 -4.57 20.82
CA VAL A 291 7.19 -4.47 19.38
C VAL A 291 8.12 -5.55 18.79
N ALA A 292 9.20 -5.86 19.51
CA ALA A 292 10.18 -6.86 19.06
C ALA A 292 9.68 -8.31 19.12
N GLY A 293 8.60 -8.56 19.88
CA GLY A 293 8.02 -9.90 19.96
C GLY A 293 8.86 -10.95 20.70
N VAL A 294 9.83 -10.50 21.48
CA VAL A 294 10.73 -11.40 22.26
C VAL A 294 9.97 -12.18 23.34
N ARG A 295 8.93 -11.58 23.89
CA ARG A 295 8.00 -12.18 24.87
C ARG A 295 6.60 -12.17 24.29
N THR A 296 5.77 -13.15 24.65
CA THR A 296 4.36 -13.19 24.25
C THR A 296 3.58 -12.12 25.01
N PRO A 297 3.07 -11.06 24.34
CA PRO A 297 2.27 -10.06 25.00
C PRO A 297 0.93 -10.61 25.48
N GLN A 298 0.40 -10.02 26.55
CA GLN A 298 -0.89 -10.36 27.12
C GLN A 298 -1.93 -9.30 26.73
N GLN A 299 -3.21 -9.70 26.76
CA GLN A 299 -4.30 -8.82 26.31
C GLN A 299 -4.72 -7.84 27.41
N ILE A 300 -5.13 -6.63 27.01
CA ILE A 300 -5.55 -5.57 27.94
C ILE A 300 -6.90 -5.92 28.57
N THR A 301 -7.88 -6.31 27.76
CA THR A 301 -9.24 -6.61 28.24
C THR A 301 -9.43 -8.09 28.57
N LEU A 302 -10.29 -8.37 29.54
CA LEU A 302 -10.64 -9.75 29.89
C LEU A 302 -11.30 -10.49 28.71
N GLU A 303 -12.20 -9.81 28.00
CA GLU A 303 -12.82 -10.37 26.80
C GLU A 303 -11.79 -10.69 25.72
N GLY A 304 -10.88 -9.78 25.44
CA GLY A 304 -9.77 -10.00 24.50
C GLY A 304 -8.87 -11.14 24.92
N SER A 305 -8.57 -11.25 26.22
CA SER A 305 -7.77 -12.34 26.78
C SER A 305 -8.45 -13.71 26.61
N ARG A 306 -9.74 -13.80 26.87
CA ARG A 306 -10.52 -15.03 26.67
C ARG A 306 -10.61 -15.43 25.19
N ARG A 307 -10.83 -14.45 24.31
CA ARG A 307 -10.84 -14.66 22.85
C ARG A 307 -9.48 -15.15 22.36
N TRP A 308 -8.40 -14.54 22.80
CA TRP A 308 -7.03 -14.95 22.47
C TRP A 308 -6.75 -16.40 22.93
N ALA A 309 -7.09 -16.71 24.18
CA ALA A 309 -6.87 -18.05 24.75
C ALA A 309 -7.67 -19.13 23.98
N ALA A 310 -8.91 -18.83 23.59
CA ALA A 310 -9.74 -19.74 22.78
C ALA A 310 -9.10 -20.03 21.43
N LEU A 311 -8.54 -19.03 20.77
CA LEU A 311 -7.82 -19.19 19.49
C LEU A 311 -6.53 -20.02 19.65
N GLN A 312 -5.87 -19.92 20.80
CA GLN A 312 -4.65 -20.69 21.10
C GLN A 312 -4.92 -22.08 21.70
N GLY A 313 -6.17 -22.42 21.98
CA GLY A 313 -6.51 -23.68 22.63
C GLY A 313 -6.11 -23.77 24.11
N ILE A 314 -5.97 -22.62 24.77
CA ILE A 314 -5.59 -22.52 26.18
C ILE A 314 -6.83 -22.53 27.07
N SER A 315 -6.81 -23.31 28.18
CA SER A 315 -7.92 -23.36 29.14
C SER A 315 -8.06 -22.04 29.92
N GLU A 316 -9.27 -21.77 30.43
CA GLU A 316 -9.53 -20.57 31.25
C GLU A 316 -8.66 -20.53 32.50
N GLU A 317 -8.41 -21.67 33.14
CA GLU A 317 -7.54 -21.77 34.32
C GLU A 317 -6.10 -21.39 33.99
N GLU A 318 -5.58 -21.90 32.87
CA GLU A 318 -4.23 -21.59 32.40
C GLU A 318 -4.15 -20.12 31.95
N ARG A 319 -5.16 -19.63 31.26
CA ARG A 319 -5.24 -18.23 30.86
C ARG A 319 -5.15 -17.29 32.07
N ALA A 320 -6.03 -17.49 33.05
CA ALA A 320 -6.11 -16.63 34.24
C ALA A 320 -4.84 -16.63 35.08
N THR A 321 -4.12 -17.76 35.13
CA THR A 321 -2.90 -17.89 35.91
C THR A 321 -1.64 -17.45 35.22
N LYS A 322 -1.48 -17.80 33.93
CA LYS A 322 -0.26 -17.53 33.16
C LYS A 322 -0.37 -16.28 32.23
N TYR A 323 -1.58 -15.95 31.80
CA TYR A 323 -1.83 -14.91 30.81
C TYR A 323 -3.00 -13.98 31.23
N PRO A 324 -2.96 -13.43 32.46
CA PRO A 324 -4.04 -12.56 32.91
C PRO A 324 -4.14 -11.30 32.04
N SER A 325 -5.37 -10.79 31.87
CA SER A 325 -5.61 -9.51 31.23
C SER A 325 -5.08 -8.36 32.11
N LEU A 326 -4.88 -7.18 31.52
CA LEU A 326 -4.52 -5.99 32.30
C LEU A 326 -5.63 -5.63 33.30
N GLU A 327 -6.89 -5.86 32.93
CA GLU A 327 -8.04 -5.66 33.84
C GLU A 327 -7.94 -6.51 35.10
N GLU A 328 -7.42 -7.71 35.00
CA GLU A 328 -7.20 -8.61 36.14
C GLU A 328 -5.90 -8.28 36.89
N ALA A 329 -4.82 -7.97 36.17
CA ALA A 329 -3.50 -7.73 36.76
C ALA A 329 -3.37 -6.35 37.41
N MET A 330 -3.94 -5.32 36.78
CA MET A 330 -3.84 -3.93 37.22
C MET A 330 -5.19 -3.20 36.96
N PRO A 331 -6.26 -3.51 37.74
CA PRO A 331 -7.61 -3.06 37.42
C PRO A 331 -7.79 -1.53 37.39
N GLU A 332 -7.12 -0.81 38.32
CA GLU A 332 -7.20 0.66 38.35
C GLU A 332 -6.54 1.31 37.12
N CYS A 333 -5.40 0.79 36.71
CA CYS A 333 -4.71 1.27 35.50
C CYS A 333 -5.49 0.93 34.22
N ALA A 334 -6.07 -0.26 34.16
CA ALA A 334 -6.94 -0.66 33.04
C ALA A 334 -8.15 0.23 32.93
N LYS A 335 -8.82 0.56 34.05
CA LYS A 335 -9.93 1.50 34.08
C LYS A 335 -9.53 2.89 33.58
N ALA A 336 -8.43 3.41 34.09
CA ALA A 336 -7.89 4.71 33.64
C ALA A 336 -7.56 4.71 32.13
N LEU A 337 -7.01 3.61 31.61
CA LEU A 337 -6.71 3.46 30.19
C LEU A 337 -7.99 3.44 29.33
N ILE A 338 -9.00 2.70 29.76
CA ILE A 338 -10.31 2.63 29.06
C ILE A 338 -10.98 4.01 29.01
N GLU A 339 -10.96 4.77 30.10
CA GLU A 339 -11.50 6.13 30.14
C GLU A 339 -10.70 7.08 29.23
N THR A 340 -9.38 6.95 29.22
CA THR A 340 -8.49 7.77 28.40
C THR A 340 -8.65 7.48 26.90
N GLN A 341 -8.76 6.23 26.51
CA GLN A 341 -8.93 5.86 25.10
C GLN A 341 -10.26 6.41 24.55
N GLN A 342 -11.34 6.34 25.31
CA GLN A 342 -12.63 6.90 24.90
C GLN A 342 -12.52 8.42 24.72
N LYS A 343 -11.90 9.11 25.66
CA LYS A 343 -11.66 10.55 25.58
C LYS A 343 -10.86 10.95 24.34
N LEU A 344 -9.82 10.17 23.98
CA LEU A 344 -9.01 10.42 22.78
C LEU A 344 -9.80 10.17 21.49
N GLU A 345 -10.55 9.08 21.40
CA GLU A 345 -11.39 8.80 20.23
C GLU A 345 -12.47 9.87 20.05
N ASP A 346 -13.15 10.26 21.12
CA ASP A 346 -14.18 11.31 21.06
C ASP A 346 -13.60 12.67 20.65
N TYR A 347 -12.40 12.99 21.12
CA TYR A 347 -11.73 14.25 20.79
C TYR A 347 -11.26 14.29 19.33
N PHE A 348 -10.53 13.27 18.88
CA PHE A 348 -10.00 13.21 17.52
C PHE A 348 -11.05 12.76 16.48
N LYS A 349 -12.18 12.25 16.92
CA LYS A 349 -13.27 11.73 16.06
C LYS A 349 -12.80 10.69 15.06
N ASP A 350 -11.83 9.91 15.47
CA ASP A 350 -11.29 8.79 14.70
C ASP A 350 -10.67 7.75 15.63
N MET A 351 -10.59 6.51 15.15
CA MET A 351 -9.87 5.42 15.80
C MET A 351 -8.44 5.85 16.14
N GLN A 352 -8.04 5.58 17.38
CA GLN A 352 -6.70 5.91 17.88
C GLN A 352 -5.87 4.66 18.15
N ASP A 353 -4.61 4.76 17.87
CA ASP A 353 -3.53 3.85 18.24
C ASP A 353 -2.73 4.52 19.35
N LEU A 354 -2.60 3.83 20.48
CA LEU A 354 -2.06 4.37 21.72
C LEU A 354 -0.82 3.59 22.16
N GLU A 355 0.20 4.30 22.61
CA GLU A 355 1.31 3.72 23.37
C GLU A 355 1.22 4.21 24.81
N PHE A 356 1.27 3.28 25.77
CA PHE A 356 1.19 3.61 27.18
C PHE A 356 2.25 2.88 28.00
N THR A 357 2.55 3.46 29.13
CA THR A 357 3.43 2.85 30.15
C THR A 357 2.78 3.02 31.52
N ILE A 358 2.85 1.99 32.33
CA ILE A 358 2.47 2.01 33.73
C ILE A 358 3.76 1.96 34.55
N GLN A 359 4.06 3.02 35.27
CA GLN A 359 5.20 3.08 36.17
C GLN A 359 4.69 3.04 37.61
N ASP A 360 5.01 1.99 38.32
CA ASP A 360 4.66 1.79 39.73
C ASP A 360 3.17 2.14 40.00
N GLY A 361 2.28 1.50 39.24
CA GLY A 361 0.83 1.66 39.36
C GLY A 361 0.25 2.94 38.79
N LYS A 362 1.04 3.81 38.16
CA LYS A 362 0.56 5.04 37.51
C LYS A 362 0.63 4.97 35.98
N LEU A 363 -0.50 5.22 35.33
CA LEU A 363 -0.61 5.23 33.87
C LEU A 363 -0.05 6.50 33.25
N TRP A 364 0.69 6.34 32.15
CA TRP A 364 1.19 7.40 31.30
C TRP A 364 0.94 7.08 29.83
N LEU A 365 0.49 8.05 29.06
CA LEU A 365 0.36 7.94 27.61
C LEU A 365 1.61 8.53 26.96
N LEU A 366 2.24 7.74 26.07
CA LEU A 366 3.46 8.17 25.38
C LEU A 366 3.19 8.68 23.98
N GLN A 367 2.15 8.17 23.33
CA GLN A 367 1.79 8.51 21.96
C GLN A 367 0.32 8.20 21.70
N THR A 368 -0.30 9.05 20.89
CA THR A 368 -1.53 8.76 20.19
C THR A 368 -1.38 9.11 18.71
N ARG A 369 -2.04 8.37 17.86
CA ARG A 369 -2.13 8.66 16.42
C ARG A 369 -3.40 8.05 15.85
N ASN A 370 -3.85 8.55 14.70
CA ASN A 370 -4.93 7.89 13.97
C ASN A 370 -4.49 6.47 13.61
N GLY A 371 -5.27 5.49 14.00
CA GLY A 371 -4.92 4.08 13.88
C GLY A 371 -4.83 3.63 12.43
N LYS A 372 -3.72 2.98 12.09
CA LYS A 372 -3.63 2.25 10.82
C LYS A 372 -4.59 1.06 10.86
N ARG A 373 -5.25 0.82 9.74
CA ARG A 373 -6.34 -0.16 9.65
C ARG A 373 -6.39 -0.80 8.26
N THR A 374 -7.03 -1.95 8.18
CA THR A 374 -7.31 -2.62 6.91
C THR A 374 -8.38 -1.87 6.12
N GLY A 375 -8.56 -2.25 4.84
CA GLY A 375 -9.65 -1.71 4.03
C GLY A 375 -11.03 -1.98 4.61
N ALA A 376 -11.26 -3.19 5.12
CA ALA A 376 -12.52 -3.55 5.77
C ALA A 376 -12.77 -2.70 7.03
N ALA A 377 -11.77 -2.56 7.87
CA ALA A 377 -11.87 -1.73 9.08
C ALA A 377 -12.08 -0.25 8.73
N MET A 378 -11.41 0.26 7.71
CA MET A 378 -11.56 1.63 7.23
C MET A 378 -13.01 1.94 6.86
N VAL A 379 -13.62 1.10 6.06
CA VAL A 379 -15.01 1.27 5.63
C VAL A 379 -15.98 1.15 6.81
N LYS A 380 -15.82 0.11 7.63
CA LYS A 380 -16.69 -0.13 8.78
C LYS A 380 -16.61 1.02 9.80
N ILE A 381 -15.44 1.45 10.19
CA ILE A 381 -15.25 2.53 11.16
C ILE A 381 -15.86 3.84 10.64
N ALA A 382 -15.62 4.19 9.38
CA ALA A 382 -16.19 5.39 8.79
C ALA A 382 -17.73 5.36 8.77
N MET A 383 -18.31 4.23 8.40
CA MET A 383 -19.78 4.08 8.37
C MET A 383 -20.39 4.05 9.77
N ASP A 384 -19.77 3.38 10.72
CA ASP A 384 -20.24 3.35 12.12
C ASP A 384 -20.21 4.75 12.75
N MET A 385 -19.12 5.50 12.54
CA MET A 385 -19.00 6.88 13.03
C MET A 385 -19.97 7.84 12.34
N LEU A 386 -20.25 7.64 11.06
CA LEU A 386 -21.25 8.41 10.32
C LEU A 386 -22.64 8.17 10.88
N ARG A 387 -23.03 6.90 11.08
CA ARG A 387 -24.33 6.52 11.67
C ARG A 387 -24.52 7.03 13.09
N ALA A 388 -23.43 7.07 13.86
CA ALA A 388 -23.43 7.62 15.22
C ALA A 388 -23.43 9.17 15.26
N GLY A 389 -23.34 9.84 14.12
CA GLY A 389 -23.29 11.30 14.04
C GLY A 389 -21.97 11.92 14.50
N ILE A 390 -20.92 11.13 14.65
CA ILE A 390 -19.57 11.60 15.06
C ILE A 390 -18.89 12.37 13.93
N ILE A 391 -19.07 11.90 12.70
CA ILE A 391 -18.54 12.51 11.47
C ILE A 391 -19.66 12.73 10.45
N ASP A 392 -19.43 13.64 9.50
CA ASP A 392 -20.34 13.87 8.38
C ASP A 392 -19.99 13.00 7.15
N GLU A 393 -20.84 13.01 6.14
CA GLU A 393 -20.69 12.24 4.91
C GLU A 393 -19.39 12.57 4.16
N LYS A 394 -19.05 13.86 4.07
CA LYS A 394 -17.82 14.30 3.40
C LYS A 394 -16.57 13.81 4.11
N THR A 395 -16.57 13.86 5.43
CA THR A 395 -15.48 13.33 6.25
C THR A 395 -15.33 11.82 6.07
N ALA A 396 -16.43 11.07 6.05
CA ALA A 396 -16.41 9.63 5.80
C ALA A 396 -15.75 9.31 4.45
N LEU A 397 -16.13 10.02 3.38
CA LEU A 397 -15.52 9.84 2.05
C LEU A 397 -14.05 10.25 2.02
N LYS A 398 -13.67 11.36 2.66
CA LYS A 398 -12.27 11.83 2.72
C LYS A 398 -11.35 10.84 3.44
N ARG A 399 -11.87 10.07 4.38
CA ARG A 399 -11.11 9.04 5.10
C ARG A 399 -10.87 7.77 4.30
N MET A 400 -11.56 7.58 3.18
CA MET A 400 -11.36 6.42 2.32
C MET A 400 -10.02 6.52 1.60
N GLU A 401 -9.14 5.56 1.86
CA GLU A 401 -7.94 5.33 1.09
C GLU A 401 -8.31 4.41 -0.07
N ALA A 402 -8.52 4.99 -1.24
CA ALA A 402 -9.09 4.27 -2.38
C ALA A 402 -8.32 2.98 -2.74
N GLN A 403 -7.00 3.00 -2.58
CA GLN A 403 -6.17 1.80 -2.82
C GLN A 403 -6.46 0.64 -1.85
N LYS A 404 -6.84 0.93 -0.61
CA LYS A 404 -7.19 -0.11 0.37
C LYS A 404 -8.52 -0.79 0.08
N LEU A 405 -9.38 -0.20 -0.74
CA LEU A 405 -10.61 -0.87 -1.17
C LEU A 405 -10.32 -2.12 -2.00
N ASP A 406 -9.15 -2.21 -2.60
CA ASP A 406 -8.71 -3.39 -3.35
C ASP A 406 -8.76 -4.68 -2.51
N GLU A 407 -8.47 -4.57 -1.21
CA GLU A 407 -8.58 -5.70 -0.28
C GLU A 407 -9.99 -6.31 -0.21
N LEU A 408 -11.02 -5.50 -0.45
CA LEU A 408 -12.42 -5.90 -0.35
C LEU A 408 -12.98 -6.43 -1.68
N LEU A 409 -12.25 -6.28 -2.75
CA LEU A 409 -12.68 -6.62 -4.11
C LEU A 409 -12.22 -8.02 -4.54
N HIS A 410 -11.20 -8.55 -3.84
CA HIS A 410 -10.61 -9.84 -4.19
C HIS A 410 -11.28 -11.00 -3.46
N PRO A 411 -11.22 -12.19 -4.05
CA PRO A 411 -11.81 -13.39 -3.47
C PRO A 411 -11.27 -13.73 -2.07
N VAL A 412 -12.09 -14.37 -1.26
CA VAL A 412 -11.74 -15.04 0.00
C VAL A 412 -11.66 -16.54 -0.22
N PHE A 413 -11.17 -17.30 0.74
CA PHE A 413 -11.15 -18.77 0.60
C PHE A 413 -12.55 -19.37 0.55
N ASP A 414 -12.71 -20.37 -0.31
CA ASP A 414 -13.91 -21.20 -0.34
C ASP A 414 -14.13 -21.89 1.01
N LYS A 415 -15.31 -21.70 1.61
CA LYS A 415 -15.64 -22.22 2.93
C LYS A 415 -15.66 -23.75 3.01
N ASP A 416 -16.01 -24.40 1.91
CA ASP A 416 -16.07 -25.86 1.86
C ASP A 416 -14.68 -26.44 1.55
N ALA A 417 -13.89 -25.77 0.74
CA ALA A 417 -12.50 -26.14 0.49
C ALA A 417 -11.66 -26.05 1.78
N ILE A 418 -11.86 -25.01 2.59
CA ILE A 418 -11.16 -24.86 3.88
C ILE A 418 -11.45 -26.05 4.82
N LYS A 419 -12.66 -26.55 4.87
CA LYS A 419 -13.03 -27.69 5.73
C LYS A 419 -12.32 -28.98 5.36
N ARG A 420 -11.84 -29.09 4.12
CA ARG A 420 -11.17 -30.28 3.59
C ARG A 420 -9.66 -30.22 3.69
N VAL A 421 -9.11 -29.07 4.00
CA VAL A 421 -7.66 -28.83 4.05
C VAL A 421 -7.18 -28.90 5.49
N LYS A 422 -6.02 -29.50 5.67
CA LYS A 422 -5.40 -29.60 6.99
C LYS A 422 -4.83 -28.25 7.42
N VAL A 423 -5.20 -27.79 8.60
CA VAL A 423 -4.53 -26.69 9.29
C VAL A 423 -3.18 -27.21 9.81
N VAL A 424 -2.08 -26.68 9.33
CA VAL A 424 -0.72 -27.09 9.69
C VAL A 424 -0.09 -26.22 10.74
N ALA A 425 -0.59 -24.99 10.92
CA ALA A 425 -0.18 -24.11 12.01
C ALA A 425 -1.28 -23.09 12.33
N LYS A 426 -1.24 -22.54 13.51
CA LYS A 426 -2.10 -21.44 13.95
C LYS A 426 -1.28 -20.28 14.47
N GLY A 427 -1.67 -19.09 14.10
CA GLY A 427 -1.13 -17.85 14.62
C GLY A 427 -2.25 -16.87 14.92
N LEU A 428 -1.88 -15.62 15.12
CA LEU A 428 -2.81 -14.52 15.33
C LEU A 428 -3.31 -13.97 13.99
N PRO A 429 -4.60 -13.65 13.87
CA PRO A 429 -5.16 -13.03 12.69
C PRO A 429 -4.74 -11.55 12.59
N ALA A 430 -3.49 -11.32 12.22
CA ALA A 430 -2.85 -10.02 12.29
C ALA A 430 -3.31 -9.05 11.19
N SER A 431 -3.57 -9.55 9.99
CA SER A 431 -4.16 -8.77 8.91
C SER A 431 -5.03 -9.69 8.04
N PRO A 432 -6.31 -9.33 7.81
CA PRO A 432 -7.26 -10.23 7.16
C PRO A 432 -6.96 -10.46 5.69
N GLY A 433 -7.65 -11.45 5.12
CA GLY A 433 -7.57 -11.82 3.73
C GLY A 433 -7.11 -13.26 3.54
N ALA A 434 -7.17 -13.70 2.30
CA ALA A 434 -6.71 -14.99 1.86
C ALA A 434 -5.46 -14.84 1.01
N ALA A 435 -4.41 -15.55 1.34
CA ALA A 435 -3.18 -15.56 0.56
C ALA A 435 -2.77 -17.00 0.27
N THR A 436 -2.35 -17.26 -0.97
CA THR A 436 -1.73 -18.51 -1.36
C THR A 436 -0.46 -18.23 -2.14
N GLY A 437 0.58 -18.98 -1.91
CA GLY A 437 1.86 -18.77 -2.57
C GLY A 437 2.93 -19.78 -2.18
N GLN A 438 4.06 -19.65 -2.85
CA GLN A 438 5.24 -20.46 -2.59
C GLN A 438 6.08 -19.81 -1.48
N ILE A 439 6.58 -20.62 -0.57
CA ILE A 439 7.37 -20.18 0.57
C ILE A 439 8.68 -19.55 0.10
N VAL A 440 8.98 -18.36 0.61
CA VAL A 440 10.30 -17.72 0.56
C VAL A 440 10.67 -17.21 1.96
N PHE A 441 11.96 -17.19 2.30
CA PHE A 441 12.41 -16.82 3.64
C PHE A 441 13.08 -15.44 3.71
N PHE A 442 13.53 -14.93 2.58
CA PHE A 442 14.27 -13.66 2.53
C PHE A 442 13.59 -12.66 1.58
N ALA A 443 13.69 -11.38 1.94
CA ALA A 443 13.12 -10.29 1.15
C ALA A 443 13.64 -10.26 -0.29
N ASP A 444 14.93 -10.48 -0.49
CA ASP A 444 15.55 -10.50 -1.81
C ASP A 444 15.00 -11.63 -2.70
N ASP A 445 14.76 -12.80 -2.11
CA ASP A 445 14.16 -13.94 -2.82
C ASP A 445 12.70 -13.65 -3.17
N ALA A 446 11.95 -13.01 -2.26
CA ALA A 446 10.58 -12.59 -2.52
C ALA A 446 10.50 -11.65 -3.74
N GLU A 447 11.37 -10.66 -3.81
CA GLU A 447 11.46 -9.75 -4.95
C GLU A 447 11.82 -10.50 -6.25
N ALA A 448 12.84 -11.34 -6.22
CA ALA A 448 13.32 -12.08 -7.40
C ALA A 448 12.23 -13.03 -7.95
N TRP A 449 11.50 -13.70 -7.08
CA TRP A 449 10.42 -14.61 -7.47
C TRP A 449 9.18 -13.87 -7.99
N ALA A 450 8.85 -12.72 -7.38
CA ALA A 450 7.75 -11.87 -7.84
C ALA A 450 8.02 -11.28 -9.23
N GLU A 451 9.27 -10.91 -9.54
CA GLU A 451 9.69 -10.49 -10.88
C GLU A 451 9.44 -11.58 -11.94
N LYS A 452 9.56 -12.83 -11.56
CA LYS A 452 9.22 -14.00 -12.41
C LYS A 452 7.73 -14.34 -12.41
N ARG A 453 6.88 -13.44 -11.88
CA ARG A 453 5.42 -13.62 -11.75
C ARG A 453 4.99 -14.81 -10.89
N LYS A 454 5.83 -15.24 -9.97
CA LYS A 454 5.47 -16.26 -8.97
C LYS A 454 4.78 -15.60 -7.78
N LYS A 455 3.74 -16.25 -7.28
CA LYS A 455 3.08 -15.85 -6.04
C LYS A 455 3.89 -16.39 -4.87
N VAL A 456 4.30 -15.53 -3.95
CA VAL A 456 5.14 -15.91 -2.80
C VAL A 456 4.50 -15.57 -1.47
N ILE A 457 4.76 -16.38 -0.47
CA ILE A 457 4.48 -16.11 0.94
C ILE A 457 5.80 -16.01 1.67
N MET A 458 6.01 -14.90 2.35
CA MET A 458 7.22 -14.66 3.11
C MET A 458 7.08 -15.24 4.51
N VAL A 459 7.95 -16.18 4.86
CA VAL A 459 7.97 -16.87 6.15
C VAL A 459 9.22 -16.43 6.93
N ARG A 460 9.00 -15.86 8.11
CA ARG A 460 10.07 -15.34 8.95
C ARG A 460 9.87 -15.76 10.40
N ILE A 461 10.92 -15.78 11.20
CA ILE A 461 10.81 -15.85 12.68
C ILE A 461 10.12 -14.58 13.16
N GLU A 462 10.61 -13.45 12.74
CA GLU A 462 10.03 -12.11 12.90
C GLU A 462 10.47 -11.23 11.74
N THR A 463 9.71 -10.20 11.41
CA THR A 463 10.11 -9.23 10.39
C THR A 463 10.77 -8.00 11.02
N SER A 464 11.61 -7.36 10.23
CA SER A 464 12.29 -6.12 10.57
C SER A 464 12.07 -5.09 9.46
N PRO A 465 12.42 -3.81 9.67
CA PRO A 465 12.32 -2.80 8.62
C PRO A 465 13.04 -3.13 7.33
N GLU A 466 14.09 -3.94 7.37
CA GLU A 466 14.82 -4.41 6.21
C GLU A 466 14.00 -5.36 5.31
N ASP A 467 12.97 -5.98 5.84
CA ASP A 467 12.10 -6.91 5.11
C ASP A 467 11.00 -6.22 4.29
N LEU A 468 10.88 -4.90 4.38
CA LEU A 468 9.81 -4.11 3.80
C LEU A 468 9.58 -4.37 2.30
N ARG A 469 10.65 -4.48 1.53
CA ARG A 469 10.59 -4.76 0.07
C ARG A 469 9.96 -6.12 -0.21
N GLY A 470 10.44 -7.14 0.49
CA GLY A 470 9.89 -8.50 0.34
C GLY A 470 8.42 -8.58 0.76
N MET A 471 8.06 -7.90 1.83
CA MET A 471 6.67 -7.84 2.30
C MET A 471 5.75 -7.18 1.28
N SER A 472 6.21 -6.17 0.58
CA SER A 472 5.40 -5.43 -0.41
C SER A 472 5.03 -6.26 -1.64
N VAL A 473 5.89 -7.19 -2.05
CA VAL A 473 5.66 -8.04 -3.23
C VAL A 473 5.05 -9.40 -2.87
N ALA A 474 5.11 -9.82 -1.62
CA ALA A 474 4.53 -11.07 -1.16
C ALA A 474 3.00 -11.02 -1.17
N GLN A 475 2.36 -12.17 -1.37
CA GLN A 475 0.90 -12.31 -1.23
C GLN A 475 0.47 -12.28 0.23
N GLY A 476 1.30 -12.80 1.11
CA GLY A 476 1.06 -12.81 2.54
C GLY A 476 2.35 -13.02 3.33
N ILE A 477 2.26 -12.77 4.63
CA ILE A 477 3.36 -12.86 5.58
C ILE A 477 2.99 -13.80 6.72
N LEU A 478 3.90 -14.72 7.05
CA LEU A 478 3.78 -15.64 8.19
C LEU A 478 4.99 -15.46 9.11
N THR A 479 4.75 -15.22 10.40
CA THR A 479 5.83 -15.12 11.37
C THR A 479 5.63 -16.07 12.54
N ALA A 480 6.73 -16.60 13.08
CA ALA A 480 6.73 -17.45 14.24
C ALA A 480 6.50 -16.67 15.54
N ARG A 481 6.95 -15.43 15.59
CA ARG A 481 6.88 -14.53 16.75
C ARG A 481 6.15 -13.24 16.42
N GLY A 482 5.72 -12.55 17.43
CA GLY A 482 5.09 -11.25 17.37
C GLY A 482 3.58 -11.30 17.61
N GLY A 483 3.08 -10.26 18.25
CA GLY A 483 1.67 -10.07 18.52
C GLY A 483 0.98 -9.25 17.43
N MET A 484 -0.26 -8.82 17.70
CA MET A 484 -1.06 -7.97 16.82
C MET A 484 -0.45 -6.58 16.59
N THR A 485 0.51 -6.20 17.41
CA THR A 485 1.19 -4.89 17.35
C THR A 485 2.64 -5.00 16.88
N SER A 486 3.09 -6.21 16.53
CA SER A 486 4.42 -6.45 15.98
C SER A 486 4.65 -5.71 14.66
N HIS A 487 5.90 -5.55 14.28
CA HIS A 487 6.28 -4.93 13.00
C HIS A 487 5.58 -5.61 11.81
N ALA A 488 5.59 -6.95 11.77
CA ALA A 488 4.92 -7.70 10.70
C ALA A 488 3.43 -7.38 10.60
N ALA A 489 2.72 -7.39 11.74
CA ALA A 489 1.29 -7.11 11.80
C ALA A 489 0.95 -5.68 11.38
N VAL A 490 1.65 -4.69 11.91
CA VAL A 490 1.40 -3.27 11.62
C VAL A 490 1.69 -2.93 10.16
N VAL A 491 2.82 -3.38 9.65
CA VAL A 491 3.23 -3.12 8.27
C VAL A 491 2.32 -3.84 7.27
N ALA A 492 1.99 -5.11 7.52
CA ALA A 492 1.09 -5.87 6.66
C ALA A 492 -0.30 -5.20 6.57
N ARG A 493 -0.87 -4.77 7.69
CA ARG A 493 -2.13 -3.99 7.69
C ARG A 493 -1.99 -2.70 6.89
N GLY A 494 -0.90 -1.98 7.08
CA GLY A 494 -0.63 -0.76 6.32
C GLY A 494 -0.52 -0.97 4.81
N MET A 495 -0.07 -2.14 4.38
CA MET A 495 0.07 -2.53 2.98
C MET A 495 -1.17 -3.27 2.42
N GLY A 496 -2.16 -3.59 3.24
CA GLY A 496 -3.29 -4.42 2.83
C GLY A 496 -2.92 -5.87 2.52
N LYS A 497 -1.85 -6.39 3.11
CA LYS A 497 -1.39 -7.76 2.92
C LYS A 497 -1.91 -8.68 4.02
N CYS A 498 -2.32 -9.89 3.63
CA CYS A 498 -2.65 -10.96 4.57
C CYS A 498 -1.46 -11.26 5.48
N CYS A 499 -1.70 -11.33 6.79
CA CYS A 499 -0.65 -11.65 7.76
C CYS A 499 -1.16 -12.57 8.87
N VAL A 500 -0.41 -13.62 9.10
CA VAL A 500 -0.54 -14.48 10.27
C VAL A 500 0.75 -14.32 11.09
N SER A 501 0.65 -13.78 12.30
CA SER A 501 1.79 -13.56 13.18
C SER A 501 1.73 -14.42 14.43
N GLY A 502 2.86 -14.57 15.10
CA GLY A 502 2.90 -15.30 16.37
C GLY A 502 2.54 -16.77 16.28
N ALA A 503 2.81 -17.44 15.17
CA ALA A 503 2.63 -18.88 14.99
C ALA A 503 3.77 -19.63 15.69
N GLY A 504 3.74 -19.66 17.01
CA GLY A 504 4.85 -20.15 17.87
C GLY A 504 5.22 -21.62 17.68
N GLU A 505 4.36 -22.40 17.05
CA GLU A 505 4.59 -23.81 16.76
C GLU A 505 5.48 -24.04 15.53
N ILE A 506 5.62 -23.04 14.64
CA ILE A 506 6.46 -23.19 13.45
C ILE A 506 7.94 -23.05 13.82
N LYS A 507 8.76 -23.87 13.17
CA LYS A 507 10.22 -23.83 13.35
C LYS A 507 10.88 -23.44 12.04
N VAL A 508 11.32 -22.20 11.96
CA VAL A 508 11.98 -21.64 10.79
C VAL A 508 13.48 -21.87 10.90
N ASP A 509 14.06 -22.48 9.88
CA ASP A 509 15.52 -22.63 9.72
C ASP A 509 15.96 -21.89 8.45
N TYR A 510 16.52 -20.70 8.64
CA TYR A 510 16.98 -19.86 7.53
C TYR A 510 18.15 -20.46 6.78
N LYS A 511 19.00 -21.18 7.47
CA LYS A 511 20.19 -21.81 6.88
C LYS A 511 19.82 -22.97 5.96
N ALA A 512 18.90 -23.81 6.43
CA ALA A 512 18.38 -24.92 5.64
C ALA A 512 17.29 -24.49 4.63
N ARG A 513 16.77 -23.26 4.75
CA ARG A 513 15.64 -22.75 3.98
C ARG A 513 14.42 -23.66 4.08
N THR A 514 14.06 -23.97 5.33
CA THR A 514 12.94 -24.86 5.66
C THR A 514 12.11 -24.26 6.80
N VAL A 515 10.85 -24.69 6.88
CA VAL A 515 9.98 -24.44 8.02
C VAL A 515 9.24 -25.73 8.37
N GLU A 516 9.25 -26.12 9.65
CA GLU A 516 8.49 -27.26 10.15
C GLU A 516 7.14 -26.75 10.68
N MET A 517 6.05 -27.31 10.17
CA MET A 517 4.68 -27.00 10.57
C MET A 517 3.86 -28.28 10.58
N GLY A 518 3.12 -28.54 11.68
CA GLY A 518 2.24 -29.69 11.78
C GLY A 518 2.90 -31.06 11.55
N GLY A 519 4.17 -31.17 11.94
CA GLY A 519 4.96 -32.41 11.76
C GLY A 519 5.51 -32.64 10.35
N LYS A 520 5.38 -31.71 9.46
CA LYS A 520 5.91 -31.73 8.08
C LYS A 520 6.96 -30.63 7.90
N VAL A 521 8.04 -30.95 7.17
CA VAL A 521 9.06 -29.98 6.78
C VAL A 521 8.73 -29.43 5.39
N TYR A 522 8.51 -28.14 5.31
CA TYR A 522 8.30 -27.39 4.07
C TYR A 522 9.60 -26.75 3.62
N LYS A 523 9.88 -26.86 2.34
CA LYS A 523 11.06 -26.25 1.70
C LYS A 523 10.66 -24.96 1.00
N GLU A 524 11.65 -24.12 0.72
CA GLU A 524 11.45 -22.98 -0.16
C GLU A 524 10.83 -23.42 -1.48
N GLY A 525 9.77 -22.72 -1.91
CA GLY A 525 9.01 -23.07 -3.11
C GLY A 525 7.80 -23.97 -2.89
N ASP A 526 7.64 -24.59 -1.72
CA ASP A 526 6.42 -25.33 -1.40
C ASP A 526 5.23 -24.39 -1.24
N TRP A 527 4.04 -24.87 -1.60
CA TRP A 527 2.83 -24.09 -1.53
C TRP A 527 2.16 -24.16 -0.17
N ILE A 528 1.79 -23.00 0.34
CA ILE A 528 0.95 -22.86 1.53
C ILE A 528 -0.09 -21.77 1.31
N SER A 529 -1.13 -21.77 2.13
CA SER A 529 -2.18 -20.75 2.14
C SER A 529 -2.36 -20.20 3.55
N LEU A 530 -2.58 -18.90 3.64
CA LEU A 530 -2.78 -18.17 4.90
C LEU A 530 -4.19 -17.61 4.97
N ASN A 531 -4.86 -17.81 6.09
CA ASN A 531 -6.10 -17.12 6.41
C ASN A 531 -5.81 -16.04 7.48
N GLY A 532 -5.65 -14.82 7.02
CA GLY A 532 -5.35 -13.69 7.90
C GLY A 532 -6.51 -13.29 8.81
N SER A 533 -7.73 -13.74 8.53
CA SER A 533 -8.92 -13.48 9.35
C SER A 533 -9.07 -14.45 10.51
N THR A 534 -8.56 -15.68 10.38
CA THR A 534 -8.65 -16.73 11.43
C THR A 534 -7.31 -17.04 12.07
N GLY A 535 -6.20 -16.71 11.42
CA GLY A 535 -4.84 -17.08 11.84
C GLY A 535 -4.43 -18.50 11.42
N ASP A 536 -5.21 -19.17 10.59
CA ASP A 536 -4.92 -20.53 10.15
C ASP A 536 -3.93 -20.53 8.98
N VAL A 537 -3.04 -21.52 9.00
CA VAL A 537 -2.13 -21.85 7.90
C VAL A 537 -2.51 -23.21 7.33
N TYR A 538 -2.70 -23.27 6.02
CA TYR A 538 -3.12 -24.50 5.32
C TYR A 538 -2.00 -25.05 4.44
N ASP A 539 -1.99 -26.37 4.30
CA ASP A 539 -1.12 -27.08 3.36
C ASP A 539 -1.61 -26.88 1.91
N GLY A 540 -0.71 -26.49 1.01
CA GLY A 540 -1.01 -26.36 -0.41
C GLY A 540 -1.81 -25.13 -0.80
N GLN A 541 -2.40 -25.19 -1.99
CA GLN A 541 -3.26 -24.14 -2.56
C GLN A 541 -4.72 -24.39 -2.19
N VAL A 542 -5.35 -23.39 -1.56
CA VAL A 542 -6.79 -23.46 -1.22
C VAL A 542 -7.59 -22.61 -2.21
N PRO A 543 -8.65 -23.13 -2.83
CA PRO A 543 -9.54 -22.38 -3.71
C PRO A 543 -10.18 -21.18 -2.98
N THR A 544 -10.46 -20.14 -3.75
CA THR A 544 -11.08 -18.89 -3.26
C THR A 544 -12.45 -18.69 -3.88
N VAL A 545 -13.28 -17.88 -3.23
CA VAL A 545 -14.59 -17.41 -3.71
C VAL A 545 -14.61 -15.90 -3.78
N ASP A 546 -15.54 -15.36 -4.56
CA ASP A 546 -15.68 -13.91 -4.76
C ASP A 546 -16.01 -13.19 -3.44
N ALA A 547 -15.51 -11.96 -3.33
CA ALA A 547 -15.75 -11.10 -2.19
C ALA A 547 -17.22 -10.67 -2.07
N ASP A 548 -17.70 -10.49 -0.85
CA ASP A 548 -19.04 -9.94 -0.58
C ASP A 548 -18.98 -8.40 -0.65
N MET A 549 -19.78 -7.84 -1.55
CA MET A 549 -19.87 -6.39 -1.81
C MET A 549 -21.09 -5.75 -1.14
N SER A 550 -21.74 -6.45 -0.23
CA SER A 550 -22.91 -5.96 0.53
C SER A 550 -22.52 -5.15 1.77
N GLY A 551 -23.50 -4.70 2.53
CA GLY A 551 -23.30 -4.04 3.82
C GLY A 551 -22.61 -2.69 3.74
N ASP A 552 -21.61 -2.49 4.56
CA ASP A 552 -20.90 -1.20 4.66
C ASP A 552 -20.16 -0.79 3.40
N PHE A 553 -19.67 -1.76 2.63
CA PHE A 553 -19.08 -1.48 1.32
C PHE A 553 -20.10 -0.89 0.36
N ALA A 554 -21.28 -1.49 0.26
CA ALA A 554 -22.36 -0.96 -0.57
C ALA A 554 -22.81 0.44 -0.08
N ALA A 555 -22.84 0.66 1.22
CA ALA A 555 -23.21 1.96 1.81
C ALA A 555 -22.21 3.06 1.43
N ILE A 556 -20.89 2.78 1.49
CA ILE A 556 -19.88 3.78 1.10
C ILE A 556 -19.89 4.03 -0.41
N MET A 557 -20.18 3.02 -1.22
CA MET A 557 -20.34 3.20 -2.67
C MET A 557 -21.53 4.06 -3.03
N ASN A 558 -22.68 3.88 -2.36
CA ASN A 558 -23.86 4.71 -2.53
C ASN A 558 -23.58 6.16 -2.10
N LEU A 559 -22.83 6.33 -1.03
CA LEU A 559 -22.42 7.66 -0.59
C LEU A 559 -21.48 8.34 -1.62
N ALA A 560 -20.54 7.62 -2.19
CA ALA A 560 -19.66 8.11 -3.25
C ALA A 560 -20.46 8.56 -4.49
N GLU A 561 -21.48 7.79 -4.89
CA GLU A 561 -22.34 8.13 -6.02
C GLU A 561 -23.12 9.44 -5.82
N LYS A 562 -23.53 9.72 -4.59
CA LYS A 562 -24.21 10.97 -4.24
C LYS A 562 -23.41 12.23 -4.55
N TYR A 563 -22.08 12.16 -4.42
CA TYR A 563 -21.19 13.33 -4.56
C TYR A 563 -20.40 13.36 -5.87
N THR A 564 -20.26 12.25 -6.57
CA THR A 564 -19.48 12.20 -7.80
C THR A 564 -20.07 13.05 -8.92
N ARG A 565 -19.21 13.70 -9.70
CA ARG A 565 -19.56 14.46 -10.91
C ARG A 565 -19.04 13.80 -12.18
N VAL A 566 -18.26 12.74 -12.03
CA VAL A 566 -17.61 12.01 -13.12
C VAL A 566 -18.12 10.58 -13.09
N ASP A 567 -18.60 10.10 -14.26
CA ASP A 567 -18.99 8.70 -14.38
C ASP A 567 -17.76 7.80 -14.41
N VAL A 568 -17.89 6.62 -13.84
CA VAL A 568 -16.89 5.57 -13.95
C VAL A 568 -17.41 4.48 -14.87
N ARG A 569 -16.72 4.28 -15.99
CA ARG A 569 -16.94 3.20 -16.94
C ARG A 569 -15.91 2.10 -16.75
N THR A 570 -16.06 1.00 -17.45
CA THR A 570 -15.13 -0.13 -17.39
C THR A 570 -14.48 -0.41 -18.75
N ASN A 571 -13.27 -0.97 -18.70
CA ASN A 571 -12.62 -1.62 -19.82
C ASN A 571 -12.99 -3.11 -19.77
N ALA A 572 -13.80 -3.58 -20.71
CA ALA A 572 -14.31 -4.95 -20.73
C ALA A 572 -14.44 -5.45 -22.16
N ASP A 573 -13.91 -6.64 -22.42
CA ASP A 573 -13.89 -7.27 -23.74
C ASP A 573 -14.83 -8.49 -23.84
N THR A 574 -15.42 -8.90 -22.73
CA THR A 574 -16.31 -10.06 -22.63
C THR A 574 -17.60 -9.70 -21.88
N PRO A 575 -18.72 -10.42 -22.14
CA PRO A 575 -19.95 -10.23 -21.39
C PRO A 575 -19.79 -10.48 -19.89
N ARG A 576 -18.93 -11.41 -19.51
CA ARG A 576 -18.61 -11.72 -18.10
C ARG A 576 -17.98 -10.51 -17.38
N ASP A 577 -16.93 -9.93 -17.97
CA ASP A 577 -16.25 -8.77 -17.40
C ASP A 577 -17.19 -7.57 -17.34
N ALA A 578 -18.01 -7.38 -18.34
CA ALA A 578 -19.04 -6.34 -18.37
C ALA A 578 -20.04 -6.49 -17.23
N ALA A 579 -20.52 -7.71 -16.99
CA ALA A 579 -21.46 -8.02 -15.91
C ALA A 579 -20.83 -7.79 -14.51
N VAL A 580 -19.58 -8.18 -14.33
CA VAL A 580 -18.82 -7.96 -13.08
C VAL A 580 -18.67 -6.46 -12.81
N ALA A 581 -18.25 -5.71 -13.82
CA ALA A 581 -18.08 -4.26 -13.69
C ALA A 581 -19.42 -3.54 -13.42
N ARG A 582 -20.49 -3.95 -14.06
CA ARG A 582 -21.83 -3.40 -13.80
C ARG A 582 -22.27 -3.65 -12.37
N LYS A 583 -22.00 -4.83 -11.83
CA LYS A 583 -22.24 -5.16 -10.42
C LYS A 583 -21.46 -4.22 -9.48
N PHE A 584 -20.24 -3.81 -9.86
CA PHE A 584 -19.45 -2.82 -9.14
C PHE A 584 -19.91 -1.37 -9.32
N GLY A 585 -20.93 -1.15 -10.14
CA GLY A 585 -21.52 0.17 -10.38
C GLY A 585 -20.96 0.92 -11.58
N ALA A 586 -20.33 0.25 -12.53
CA ALA A 586 -19.89 0.87 -13.78
C ALA A 586 -21.06 1.42 -14.57
N LYS A 587 -20.91 2.62 -15.12
CA LYS A 587 -21.92 3.35 -15.89
C LYS A 587 -21.84 3.11 -17.40
N GLY A 588 -21.15 2.09 -17.83
CA GLY A 588 -20.97 1.71 -19.22
C GLY A 588 -19.60 1.10 -19.47
N ILE A 589 -19.30 0.85 -20.75
CA ILE A 589 -17.99 0.44 -21.22
C ILE A 589 -17.31 1.63 -21.88
N GLY A 590 -16.14 2.03 -21.37
CA GLY A 590 -15.30 3.06 -21.96
C GLY A 590 -14.26 2.53 -22.94
N LEU A 591 -13.97 1.24 -22.89
CA LEU A 591 -13.08 0.56 -23.83
C LEU A 591 -13.48 -0.92 -23.97
N CYS A 592 -13.87 -1.33 -25.16
CA CYS A 592 -13.96 -2.71 -25.60
C CYS A 592 -12.92 -2.91 -26.69
N ARG A 593 -11.93 -3.78 -26.46
CA ARG A 593 -10.84 -4.08 -27.40
C ARG A 593 -11.25 -5.22 -28.31
N THR A 594 -11.45 -4.93 -29.58
CA THR A 594 -11.90 -5.94 -30.55
C THR A 594 -10.84 -6.98 -30.90
N GLU A 595 -9.55 -6.64 -30.79
CA GLU A 595 -8.44 -7.57 -31.07
C GLU A 595 -8.47 -8.82 -30.19
N HIS A 596 -8.88 -8.70 -28.94
CA HIS A 596 -8.96 -9.84 -28.01
C HIS A 596 -9.97 -10.90 -28.45
N MET A 597 -10.93 -10.51 -29.28
CA MET A 597 -11.96 -11.41 -29.81
C MET A 597 -11.48 -12.32 -30.93
N PHE A 598 -10.27 -12.08 -31.47
CA PHE A 598 -9.75 -12.81 -32.62
C PHE A 598 -8.81 -13.98 -32.30
N PHE A 599 -8.45 -14.18 -31.04
CA PHE A 599 -7.43 -15.16 -30.65
C PHE A 599 -7.96 -16.58 -30.36
N GLU A 600 -9.28 -16.76 -30.21
CA GLU A 600 -9.84 -18.04 -29.82
C GLU A 600 -10.35 -18.89 -30.99
N GLY A 601 -10.04 -20.18 -31.00
CA GLY A 601 -10.58 -21.19 -31.89
C GLY A 601 -10.43 -20.88 -33.38
N ASP A 602 -11.52 -20.99 -34.13
CA ASP A 602 -11.54 -20.74 -35.57
C ASP A 602 -11.38 -19.27 -35.97
N ARG A 603 -11.49 -18.36 -35.02
CA ARG A 603 -11.36 -16.91 -35.24
C ARG A 603 -9.97 -16.51 -35.68
N ILE A 604 -8.94 -17.01 -34.99
CA ILE A 604 -7.55 -16.75 -35.34
C ILE A 604 -7.20 -17.27 -36.74
N LYS A 605 -7.78 -18.39 -37.11
CA LYS A 605 -7.61 -18.98 -38.43
C LYS A 605 -8.17 -18.08 -39.53
N ALA A 606 -9.40 -17.58 -39.38
CA ALA A 606 -10.04 -16.66 -40.32
C ALA A 606 -9.28 -15.32 -40.38
N MET A 607 -8.76 -14.83 -39.27
CA MET A 607 -7.93 -13.61 -39.22
C MET A 607 -6.63 -13.79 -40.00
N ARG A 608 -5.96 -14.94 -39.84
CA ARG A 608 -4.74 -15.29 -40.60
C ARG A 608 -5.02 -15.45 -42.08
N GLU A 609 -6.16 -16.02 -42.43
CA GLU A 609 -6.61 -16.10 -43.82
C GLU A 609 -6.77 -14.69 -44.45
N MET A 610 -7.38 -13.77 -43.75
CA MET A 610 -7.49 -12.37 -44.19
C MET A 610 -6.10 -11.74 -44.38
N ILE A 611 -5.19 -11.91 -43.43
CA ILE A 611 -3.83 -11.33 -43.48
C ILE A 611 -3.01 -11.88 -44.64
N LEU A 612 -3.14 -13.19 -44.94
CA LEU A 612 -2.39 -13.87 -46.00
C LEU A 612 -3.05 -13.72 -47.37
N SER A 613 -4.19 -13.08 -47.48
CA SER A 613 -4.87 -12.83 -48.75
C SER A 613 -4.06 -11.85 -49.64
N LYS A 614 -4.04 -12.13 -50.94
CA LYS A 614 -3.26 -11.37 -51.91
C LYS A 614 -3.99 -10.12 -52.44
N ASP A 615 -5.30 -10.09 -52.34
CA ASP A 615 -6.18 -9.04 -52.86
C ASP A 615 -7.35 -8.74 -51.93
N GLU A 616 -8.10 -7.70 -52.25
CA GLU A 616 -9.27 -7.26 -51.52
C GLU A 616 -10.39 -8.32 -51.48
N GLU A 617 -10.60 -9.03 -52.57
CA GLU A 617 -11.64 -10.07 -52.64
C GLU A 617 -11.39 -11.20 -51.66
N GLY A 618 -10.15 -11.66 -51.57
CA GLY A 618 -9.71 -12.68 -50.59
C GLY A 618 -9.84 -12.19 -49.17
N ARG A 619 -9.47 -10.94 -48.89
CA ARG A 619 -9.66 -10.35 -47.56
C ARG A 619 -11.14 -10.24 -47.19
N ARG A 620 -12.01 -9.80 -48.09
CA ARG A 620 -13.43 -9.72 -47.83
C ARG A 620 -14.04 -11.07 -47.58
N HIS A 621 -13.60 -12.11 -48.27
CA HIS A 621 -14.06 -13.47 -48.06
C HIS A 621 -13.73 -13.97 -46.64
N ALA A 622 -12.52 -13.72 -46.15
CA ALA A 622 -12.11 -14.07 -44.79
C ALA A 622 -12.84 -13.22 -43.72
N LEU A 623 -13.03 -11.93 -44.01
CA LEU A 623 -13.77 -11.02 -43.12
C LEU A 623 -15.24 -11.42 -42.98
N ASP A 624 -15.88 -11.96 -44.03
CA ASP A 624 -17.24 -12.47 -43.99
C ASP A 624 -17.39 -13.67 -43.04
N LYS A 625 -16.31 -14.43 -42.81
CA LYS A 625 -16.27 -15.49 -41.78
C LYS A 625 -16.17 -14.94 -40.35
N LEU A 626 -15.47 -13.82 -40.14
CA LEU A 626 -15.31 -13.17 -38.84
C LEU A 626 -16.54 -12.38 -38.41
N LEU A 627 -17.30 -11.83 -39.38
CA LEU A 627 -18.43 -10.97 -39.09
C LEU A 627 -19.47 -11.59 -38.13
N PRO A 628 -20.01 -12.82 -38.37
CA PRO A 628 -20.96 -13.41 -37.45
C PRO A 628 -20.38 -13.70 -36.04
N MET A 629 -19.08 -13.96 -35.96
CA MET A 629 -18.38 -14.19 -34.65
C MET A 629 -18.31 -12.91 -33.88
N GLN A 630 -17.83 -11.81 -34.45
CA GLN A 630 -17.80 -10.50 -33.82
C GLN A 630 -19.18 -9.97 -33.47
N ARG A 631 -20.15 -10.13 -34.38
CA ARG A 631 -21.53 -9.76 -34.10
C ARG A 631 -22.08 -10.46 -32.86
N GLY A 632 -21.85 -11.73 -32.72
CA GLY A 632 -22.23 -12.50 -31.51
C GLY A 632 -21.56 -11.98 -30.24
N ASP A 633 -20.28 -11.62 -30.31
CA ASP A 633 -19.55 -11.04 -29.17
C ASP A 633 -20.14 -9.68 -28.75
N PHE A 634 -20.44 -8.81 -29.72
CA PHE A 634 -21.04 -7.51 -29.43
C PHE A 634 -22.46 -7.61 -28.90
N GLU A 635 -23.25 -8.58 -29.38
CA GLU A 635 -24.58 -8.85 -28.84
C GLU A 635 -24.52 -9.18 -27.35
N GLY A 636 -23.63 -10.07 -26.94
CA GLY A 636 -23.44 -10.41 -25.53
C GLY A 636 -23.03 -9.22 -24.66
N ILE A 637 -22.16 -8.37 -25.17
CA ILE A 637 -21.72 -7.14 -24.48
C ILE A 637 -22.85 -6.12 -24.36
N PHE A 638 -23.60 -5.88 -25.42
CA PHE A 638 -24.74 -4.97 -25.40
C PHE A 638 -25.83 -5.45 -24.44
N GLU A 639 -26.11 -6.74 -24.39
CA GLU A 639 -27.06 -7.31 -23.44
C GLU A 639 -26.62 -7.08 -21.99
N ALA A 640 -25.35 -7.30 -21.69
CA ALA A 640 -24.78 -7.07 -20.35
C ALA A 640 -24.86 -5.59 -19.94
N MET A 641 -24.84 -4.66 -20.89
CA MET A 641 -24.84 -3.22 -20.68
C MET A 641 -26.17 -2.53 -21.05
N ASP A 642 -27.30 -3.23 -20.89
CA ASP A 642 -28.62 -2.68 -21.13
C ASP A 642 -28.82 -1.29 -20.49
N GLY A 643 -29.15 -0.30 -21.33
CA GLY A 643 -29.34 1.10 -20.94
C GLY A 643 -28.07 1.93 -20.83
N LEU A 644 -26.90 1.34 -21.00
CA LEU A 644 -25.60 1.99 -20.80
C LEU A 644 -24.81 2.10 -22.12
N GLY A 645 -23.98 3.13 -22.21
CA GLY A 645 -23.10 3.34 -23.35
C GLY A 645 -21.99 2.29 -23.44
N VAL A 646 -21.71 1.84 -24.66
CA VAL A 646 -20.64 0.87 -24.94
C VAL A 646 -19.72 1.43 -26.01
N THR A 647 -18.50 1.78 -25.63
CA THR A 647 -17.46 2.26 -26.54
C THR A 647 -16.65 1.07 -27.05
N ILE A 648 -16.73 0.83 -28.34
CA ILE A 648 -16.03 -0.25 -29.02
C ILE A 648 -14.91 0.34 -29.86
N ARG A 649 -13.68 -0.05 -29.55
CA ARG A 649 -12.50 0.36 -30.31
C ARG A 649 -12.31 -0.57 -31.50
N LEU A 650 -12.18 -0.01 -32.68
CA LEU A 650 -11.83 -0.74 -33.90
C LEU A 650 -10.43 -1.36 -33.77
N LEU A 651 -10.10 -2.30 -34.63
CA LEU A 651 -8.84 -3.04 -34.62
C LEU A 651 -7.64 -2.10 -34.46
N ASP A 652 -6.83 -2.32 -33.43
CA ASP A 652 -5.71 -1.46 -33.06
C ASP A 652 -4.31 -2.04 -33.33
N PRO A 653 -3.99 -3.31 -32.97
CA PRO A 653 -2.64 -3.81 -33.12
C PRO A 653 -2.27 -4.08 -34.58
N PRO A 654 -0.97 -4.10 -34.91
CA PRO A 654 -0.50 -4.44 -36.24
C PRO A 654 -0.80 -5.91 -36.56
N LEU A 655 -0.94 -6.22 -37.85
CA LEU A 655 -1.34 -7.56 -38.31
C LEU A 655 -0.34 -8.65 -37.93
N HIS A 656 0.93 -8.33 -37.79
CA HIS A 656 1.94 -9.33 -37.41
C HIS A 656 1.69 -9.99 -36.05
N GLU A 657 0.94 -9.34 -35.15
CA GLU A 657 0.60 -9.95 -33.84
C GLU A 657 -0.29 -11.19 -33.99
N PHE A 658 -1.03 -11.31 -35.08
CA PHE A 658 -1.94 -12.42 -35.33
C PHE A 658 -1.29 -13.60 -36.07
N VAL A 659 -0.09 -13.42 -36.60
CA VAL A 659 0.62 -14.46 -37.35
C VAL A 659 1.68 -15.16 -36.51
N PRO A 660 1.95 -16.46 -36.80
CA PRO A 660 2.98 -17.18 -36.05
C PRO A 660 4.38 -16.70 -36.41
N HIS A 661 5.24 -16.62 -35.38
CA HIS A 661 6.65 -16.22 -35.50
C HIS A 661 7.63 -17.40 -35.48
N GLN A 662 7.19 -18.58 -35.06
CA GLN A 662 8.00 -19.78 -34.99
C GLN A 662 7.81 -20.64 -36.24
N LEU A 663 8.89 -21.22 -36.76
CA LEU A 663 8.86 -22.03 -37.97
C LEU A 663 7.88 -23.23 -37.89
N ALA A 664 7.81 -23.88 -36.71
CA ALA A 664 6.88 -25.01 -36.52
C ALA A 664 5.42 -24.59 -36.67
N THR A 665 5.02 -23.47 -36.09
CA THR A 665 3.64 -22.93 -36.19
C THR A 665 3.36 -22.32 -37.57
N GLN A 666 4.38 -21.80 -38.28
CA GLN A 666 4.28 -21.36 -39.67
C GLN A 666 4.02 -22.55 -40.62
N LYS A 667 4.65 -23.71 -40.36
CA LYS A 667 4.40 -24.96 -41.12
C LYS A 667 2.95 -25.43 -40.95
N GLU A 668 2.43 -25.41 -39.73
CA GLU A 668 1.02 -25.77 -39.45
C GLU A 668 0.08 -24.83 -40.20
N LEU A 669 0.34 -23.54 -40.17
CA LEU A 669 -0.44 -22.54 -40.87
C LEU A 669 -0.38 -22.75 -42.40
N ALA A 670 0.78 -23.08 -42.96
CA ALA A 670 0.93 -23.38 -44.38
C ALA A 670 0.06 -24.59 -44.82
N GLU A 671 0.06 -25.65 -44.01
CA GLU A 671 -0.76 -26.82 -44.26
C GLU A 671 -2.26 -26.48 -44.18
N GLU A 672 -2.67 -25.72 -43.18
CA GLU A 672 -4.08 -25.28 -43.00
C GLU A 672 -4.57 -24.41 -44.14
N MET A 673 -3.70 -23.54 -44.68
CA MET A 673 -4.07 -22.58 -45.73
C MET A 673 -3.83 -23.12 -47.13
N GLY A 674 -3.24 -24.30 -47.29
CA GLY A 674 -2.88 -24.83 -48.59
C GLY A 674 -1.81 -23.99 -49.33
N MET A 675 -0.93 -23.35 -48.57
CA MET A 675 0.17 -22.51 -49.08
C MET A 675 1.51 -23.20 -48.85
N SER A 676 2.53 -22.82 -49.60
CA SER A 676 3.88 -23.28 -49.31
C SER A 676 4.43 -22.62 -48.02
N ILE A 677 5.35 -23.31 -47.32
CA ILE A 677 6.01 -22.76 -46.14
C ILE A 677 6.75 -21.47 -46.49
N ASP A 678 7.40 -21.41 -47.67
CA ASP A 678 8.12 -20.24 -48.10
C ASP A 678 7.22 -19.02 -48.33
N GLU A 679 6.05 -19.22 -48.89
CA GLU A 679 5.02 -18.16 -49.06
C GLU A 679 4.53 -17.64 -47.71
N VAL A 680 4.23 -18.51 -46.76
CA VAL A 680 3.79 -18.13 -45.40
C VAL A 680 4.90 -17.39 -44.65
N LYS A 681 6.12 -17.88 -44.71
CA LYS A 681 7.27 -17.25 -44.10
C LYS A 681 7.53 -15.87 -44.68
N LEU A 682 7.51 -15.74 -45.99
CA LEU A 682 7.72 -14.46 -46.67
C LEU A 682 6.63 -13.45 -46.29
N ALA A 683 5.37 -13.87 -46.23
CA ALA A 683 4.27 -13.03 -45.81
C ALA A 683 4.39 -12.58 -44.35
N CYS A 684 4.76 -13.47 -43.46
CA CYS A 684 4.97 -13.13 -42.05
C CYS A 684 6.17 -12.20 -41.85
N ASP A 685 7.29 -12.47 -42.52
CA ASP A 685 8.50 -11.63 -42.49
C ASP A 685 8.23 -10.21 -43.02
N ALA A 686 7.39 -10.09 -44.07
CA ALA A 686 6.99 -8.80 -44.62
C ALA A 686 6.14 -7.93 -43.68
N LEU A 687 5.52 -8.53 -42.65
CA LEU A 687 4.73 -7.82 -41.64
C LEU A 687 5.58 -7.38 -40.44
N GLU A 688 6.78 -7.88 -40.32
CA GLU A 688 7.65 -7.54 -39.21
C GLU A 688 8.12 -6.08 -39.30
N GLU A 689 7.94 -5.35 -38.23
CA GLU A 689 8.30 -3.95 -38.10
C GLU A 689 9.30 -3.76 -36.96
N PHE A 690 10.28 -2.87 -37.14
CA PHE A 690 11.28 -2.55 -36.12
C PHE A 690 10.63 -1.90 -34.87
N ASN A 691 9.60 -1.07 -35.10
CA ASN A 691 8.84 -0.39 -34.07
C ASN A 691 7.34 -0.59 -34.30
N PRO A 692 6.77 -1.76 -33.97
CA PRO A 692 5.37 -2.07 -34.27
C PRO A 692 4.38 -1.07 -33.70
N MET A 693 4.69 -0.52 -32.52
CA MET A 693 3.83 0.46 -31.86
C MET A 693 3.74 1.80 -32.59
N LEU A 694 4.70 2.13 -33.43
CA LEU A 694 4.75 3.34 -34.27
C LEU A 694 4.47 3.06 -35.73
N GLY A 695 4.14 1.83 -36.09
CA GLY A 695 4.00 1.35 -37.46
C GLY A 695 2.58 1.30 -38.03
N HIS A 696 2.36 0.27 -38.83
CA HIS A 696 1.09 0.06 -39.55
C HIS A 696 0.04 -0.63 -38.68
N ARG A 697 -0.64 0.16 -37.88
CA ARG A 697 -1.69 -0.27 -36.97
C ARG A 697 -2.80 0.75 -36.79
N GLY A 698 -3.86 0.39 -36.06
CA GLY A 698 -4.96 1.29 -35.74
C GLY A 698 -5.67 1.85 -36.98
N CYS A 699 -5.97 3.14 -37.00
CA CYS A 699 -6.62 3.79 -38.13
C CYS A 699 -5.77 3.77 -39.40
N ARG A 700 -4.44 3.65 -39.29
CA ARG A 700 -3.56 3.52 -40.46
C ARG A 700 -3.87 2.24 -41.23
N LEU A 701 -4.13 1.16 -40.51
CA LEU A 701 -4.54 -0.12 -41.05
C LEU A 701 -5.95 -0.01 -41.68
N GLY A 702 -6.89 0.65 -41.00
CA GLY A 702 -8.25 0.87 -41.48
C GLY A 702 -8.30 1.79 -42.71
N CYS A 703 -7.38 2.75 -42.84
CA CYS A 703 -7.26 3.60 -44.04
C CYS A 703 -6.66 2.83 -45.22
N THR A 704 -5.72 1.93 -44.98
CA THR A 704 -5.09 1.10 -46.00
C THR A 704 -6.00 -0.04 -46.45
N TYR A 705 -6.73 -0.65 -45.52
CA TYR A 705 -7.67 -1.75 -45.78
C TYR A 705 -9.07 -1.40 -45.23
N PRO A 706 -9.83 -0.52 -45.90
CA PRO A 706 -11.15 -0.05 -45.42
C PRO A 706 -12.17 -1.15 -45.17
N GLU A 707 -12.03 -2.29 -45.84
CA GLU A 707 -12.87 -3.46 -45.68
C GLU A 707 -12.87 -4.02 -44.26
N ILE A 708 -11.78 -3.86 -43.49
CA ILE A 708 -11.70 -4.26 -42.10
C ILE A 708 -12.63 -3.38 -41.26
N THR A 709 -12.58 -2.07 -41.45
CA THR A 709 -13.46 -1.11 -40.78
C THR A 709 -14.91 -1.36 -41.15
N GLU A 710 -15.18 -1.63 -42.41
CA GLU A 710 -16.53 -1.95 -42.90
C GLU A 710 -17.10 -3.20 -42.23
N MET A 711 -16.32 -4.26 -42.12
CA MET A 711 -16.74 -5.49 -41.43
C MET A 711 -17.06 -5.22 -39.96
N GLN A 712 -16.18 -4.53 -39.26
CA GLN A 712 -16.38 -4.26 -37.83
C GLN A 712 -17.59 -3.34 -37.58
N ALA A 713 -17.74 -2.28 -38.37
CA ALA A 713 -18.90 -1.38 -38.30
C ALA A 713 -20.21 -2.13 -38.55
N ARG A 714 -20.24 -3.01 -39.57
CA ARG A 714 -21.40 -3.84 -39.88
C ARG A 714 -21.73 -4.78 -38.70
N ALA A 715 -20.71 -5.46 -38.12
CA ALA A 715 -20.92 -6.36 -37.01
C ALA A 715 -21.50 -5.62 -35.79
N ILE A 716 -21.00 -4.41 -35.49
CA ILE A 716 -21.47 -3.58 -34.38
C ILE A 716 -22.92 -3.15 -34.57
N ILE A 717 -23.24 -2.62 -35.72
CA ILE A 717 -24.60 -2.11 -36.03
C ILE A 717 -25.61 -3.25 -36.13
N GLU A 718 -25.28 -4.36 -36.76
CA GLU A 718 -26.15 -5.54 -36.82
C GLU A 718 -26.41 -6.12 -35.44
N ALA A 719 -25.36 -6.24 -34.58
CA ALA A 719 -25.49 -6.65 -33.20
C ALA A 719 -26.41 -5.74 -32.39
N ALA A 720 -26.24 -4.43 -32.54
CA ALA A 720 -27.07 -3.43 -31.88
C ALA A 720 -28.55 -3.56 -32.28
N LEU A 721 -28.85 -3.76 -33.58
CA LEU A 721 -30.22 -3.96 -34.07
C LEU A 721 -30.80 -5.28 -33.55
N ASN A 722 -30.03 -6.36 -33.54
CA ASN A 722 -30.45 -7.66 -33.02
C ASN A 722 -30.83 -7.61 -31.54
N VAL A 723 -30.04 -6.90 -30.76
CA VAL A 723 -30.27 -6.76 -29.30
C VAL A 723 -31.43 -5.78 -29.03
N LYS A 724 -31.56 -4.71 -29.83
CA LYS A 724 -32.72 -3.80 -29.80
C LYS A 724 -34.03 -4.55 -30.04
N ALA A 725 -34.04 -5.48 -30.99
CA ALA A 725 -35.20 -6.30 -31.30
C ALA A 725 -35.68 -7.18 -30.12
N LYS A 726 -34.79 -7.47 -29.16
CA LYS A 726 -35.08 -8.17 -27.89
C LYS A 726 -35.62 -7.25 -26.81
N GLY A 727 -35.82 -5.97 -27.08
CA GLY A 727 -36.31 -4.97 -26.12
C GLY A 727 -35.24 -4.39 -25.20
N ILE A 728 -33.97 -4.56 -25.53
CA ILE A 728 -32.82 -4.01 -24.77
C ILE A 728 -32.49 -2.63 -25.30
N ASP A 729 -32.18 -1.70 -24.41
CA ASP A 729 -31.79 -0.34 -24.73
C ASP A 729 -30.26 -0.29 -25.03
N VAL A 730 -29.90 -0.08 -26.29
CA VAL A 730 -28.53 -0.19 -26.80
C VAL A 730 -27.97 1.16 -27.20
N HIS A 731 -26.76 1.46 -26.74
CA HIS A 731 -26.06 2.72 -27.02
C HIS A 731 -24.64 2.48 -27.58
N PRO A 732 -24.48 2.13 -28.84
CA PRO A 732 -23.17 1.89 -29.42
C PRO A 732 -22.38 3.19 -29.61
N GLU A 733 -21.11 3.15 -29.22
CA GLU A 733 -20.14 4.21 -29.47
C GLU A 733 -18.91 3.58 -30.16
N ILE A 734 -18.65 3.98 -31.40
CA ILE A 734 -17.56 3.41 -32.21
C ILE A 734 -16.36 4.33 -32.16
N MET A 735 -15.21 3.80 -31.72
CA MET A 735 -14.00 4.56 -31.47
C MET A 735 -12.88 4.17 -32.44
N VAL A 736 -12.36 5.16 -33.14
CA VAL A 736 -11.24 5.00 -34.08
C VAL A 736 -9.93 5.22 -33.34
N PRO A 737 -9.02 4.22 -33.29
CA PRO A 737 -7.77 4.35 -32.58
C PRO A 737 -6.66 5.02 -33.37
N LEU A 738 -5.66 5.58 -32.70
CA LEU A 738 -4.39 6.05 -33.27
C LEU A 738 -4.49 7.20 -34.29
N VAL A 739 -5.53 8.00 -34.22
CA VAL A 739 -5.71 9.15 -35.11
C VAL A 739 -4.65 10.21 -34.84
N GLY A 740 -3.93 10.64 -35.87
CA GLY A 740 -2.95 11.73 -35.81
C GLY A 740 -3.37 12.96 -36.61
N VAL A 741 -4.13 12.79 -37.69
CA VAL A 741 -4.67 13.86 -38.52
C VAL A 741 -6.16 13.68 -38.69
N VAL A 742 -6.89 14.80 -38.81
CA VAL A 742 -8.37 14.77 -38.94
C VAL A 742 -8.84 13.96 -40.12
N GLU A 743 -8.08 13.93 -41.22
CA GLU A 743 -8.44 13.21 -42.44
C GLU A 743 -8.51 11.69 -42.23
N GLU A 744 -7.68 11.12 -41.37
CA GLU A 744 -7.76 9.71 -40.97
C GLU A 744 -9.13 9.42 -40.33
N LEU A 745 -9.55 10.26 -39.40
CA LEU A 745 -10.85 10.10 -38.75
C LEU A 745 -12.01 10.32 -39.73
N ARG A 746 -11.90 11.34 -40.58
CA ARG A 746 -12.92 11.62 -41.60
C ARG A 746 -13.15 10.45 -42.54
N MET A 747 -12.06 9.83 -43.02
CA MET A 747 -12.12 8.67 -43.88
C MET A 747 -12.76 7.46 -43.18
N GLN A 748 -12.35 7.19 -41.96
CA GLN A 748 -12.91 6.08 -41.15
C GLN A 748 -14.39 6.32 -40.81
N ALA A 749 -14.75 7.53 -40.41
CA ALA A 749 -16.13 7.91 -40.13
C ALA A 749 -17.05 7.76 -41.33
N GLU A 750 -16.55 8.11 -42.52
CA GLU A 750 -17.30 7.94 -43.77
C GLU A 750 -17.61 6.47 -44.06
N VAL A 751 -16.63 5.58 -43.89
CA VAL A 751 -16.82 4.12 -44.01
C VAL A 751 -17.84 3.61 -43.00
N ILE A 752 -17.75 4.04 -41.76
CA ILE A 752 -18.68 3.63 -40.69
C ILE A 752 -20.10 4.08 -40.99
N HIS A 753 -20.29 5.35 -41.31
CA HIS A 753 -21.61 5.91 -41.61
C HIS A 753 -22.26 5.29 -42.85
N ARG A 754 -21.49 5.07 -43.90
CA ARG A 754 -21.95 4.38 -45.08
C ARG A 754 -22.40 2.97 -44.79
N THR A 755 -21.62 2.22 -44.03
CA THR A 755 -21.94 0.85 -43.63
C THR A 755 -23.19 0.79 -42.73
N ALA A 756 -23.30 1.70 -41.79
CA ALA A 756 -24.48 1.81 -40.93
C ALA A 756 -25.73 2.10 -41.74
N ALA A 757 -25.67 3.02 -42.70
CA ALA A 757 -26.78 3.36 -43.57
C ALA A 757 -27.24 2.15 -44.42
N GLN A 758 -26.32 1.37 -44.95
CA GLN A 758 -26.62 0.14 -45.69
C GLN A 758 -27.34 -0.90 -44.80
N VAL A 759 -26.88 -1.11 -43.59
CA VAL A 759 -27.51 -2.04 -42.65
C VAL A 759 -28.90 -1.57 -42.24
N PHE A 760 -29.10 -0.28 -42.01
CA PHE A 760 -30.40 0.27 -41.68
C PHE A 760 -31.41 0.09 -42.82
N GLU A 761 -30.99 0.29 -44.09
CA GLU A 761 -31.80 0.04 -45.24
C GLU A 761 -32.17 -1.46 -45.38
N GLU A 762 -31.20 -2.35 -45.25
CA GLU A 762 -31.40 -3.81 -45.32
C GLU A 762 -32.35 -4.34 -44.24
N ARG A 763 -32.25 -3.81 -43.02
CA ARG A 763 -33.02 -4.25 -41.86
C ARG A 763 -34.37 -3.54 -41.69
N GLY A 764 -34.55 -2.36 -42.30
CA GLY A 764 -35.73 -1.53 -42.11
C GLY A 764 -35.88 -0.97 -40.69
N ASP A 765 -34.80 -0.87 -39.93
CA ASP A 765 -34.76 -0.32 -38.59
C ASP A 765 -33.45 0.45 -38.37
N THR A 766 -33.42 1.33 -37.40
CA THR A 766 -32.27 2.19 -37.09
C THR A 766 -31.92 2.11 -35.63
N VAL A 767 -30.69 2.45 -35.26
CA VAL A 767 -30.21 2.66 -33.91
C VAL A 767 -29.32 3.91 -33.87
N ALA A 768 -29.49 4.71 -32.83
CA ALA A 768 -28.59 5.85 -32.62
C ALA A 768 -27.20 5.34 -32.19
N TYR A 769 -26.17 5.88 -32.82
CA TYR A 769 -24.79 5.53 -32.52
C TYR A 769 -23.88 6.77 -32.59
N LYS A 770 -22.71 6.69 -32.02
CA LYS A 770 -21.70 7.75 -32.07
C LYS A 770 -20.41 7.23 -32.69
N VAL A 771 -19.70 8.12 -33.37
CA VAL A 771 -18.36 7.86 -33.91
C VAL A 771 -17.40 8.87 -33.31
N GLY A 772 -16.47 8.39 -32.52
CA GLY A 772 -15.45 9.21 -31.89
C GLY A 772 -14.05 8.65 -32.09
N THR A 773 -13.11 9.21 -31.41
CA THR A 773 -11.70 8.83 -31.52
C THR A 773 -11.01 8.71 -30.18
N MET A 774 -10.01 7.85 -30.16
CA MET A 774 -9.02 7.83 -29.10
C MET A 774 -7.99 8.94 -29.35
N ILE A 775 -7.75 9.79 -28.35
CA ILE A 775 -6.66 10.77 -28.37
C ILE A 775 -5.48 10.13 -27.67
N GLU A 776 -4.52 9.66 -28.43
CA GLU A 776 -3.36 8.92 -27.89
C GLU A 776 -2.05 9.23 -28.63
N VAL A 777 -2.14 9.94 -29.75
CA VAL A 777 -0.98 10.49 -30.45
C VAL A 777 -0.82 11.96 -30.03
N PRO A 778 0.36 12.40 -29.57
CA PRO A 778 0.58 13.78 -29.16
C PRO A 778 0.09 14.83 -30.19
N ARG A 779 0.28 14.57 -31.45
CA ARG A 779 -0.21 15.44 -32.52
C ARG A 779 -1.73 15.61 -32.49
N ALA A 780 -2.47 14.56 -32.19
CA ALA A 780 -3.92 14.61 -32.04
C ALA A 780 -4.36 15.54 -30.90
N ALA A 781 -3.68 15.50 -29.78
CA ALA A 781 -3.94 16.40 -28.65
C ALA A 781 -3.70 17.88 -29.04
N VAL A 782 -2.62 18.13 -29.74
CA VAL A 782 -2.26 19.49 -30.22
C VAL A 782 -3.24 20.04 -31.29
N THR A 783 -3.83 19.18 -32.09
CA THR A 783 -4.80 19.52 -33.15
C THR A 783 -6.23 19.06 -32.84
N ALA A 784 -6.56 18.93 -31.55
CA ALA A 784 -7.84 18.39 -31.10
C ALA A 784 -9.05 19.24 -31.57
N ASP A 785 -8.87 20.54 -31.80
CA ASP A 785 -9.87 21.43 -32.36
C ASP A 785 -10.31 21.00 -33.78
N GLN A 786 -9.37 20.55 -34.61
CA GLN A 786 -9.65 20.03 -35.93
C GLN A 786 -10.33 18.66 -35.87
N ILE A 787 -9.85 17.78 -35.04
CA ILE A 787 -10.37 16.41 -34.85
C ILE A 787 -11.81 16.44 -34.31
N ALA A 788 -12.12 17.39 -33.46
CA ALA A 788 -13.46 17.58 -32.91
C ALA A 788 -14.50 18.00 -33.94
N GLU A 789 -14.10 18.49 -35.09
CA GLU A 789 -15.03 18.79 -36.21
C GLU A 789 -15.73 17.50 -36.68
N VAL A 790 -15.07 16.36 -36.59
CA VAL A 790 -15.56 15.05 -37.07
C VAL A 790 -15.99 14.15 -35.91
N ALA A 791 -15.27 14.17 -34.78
CA ALA A 791 -15.53 13.29 -33.65
C ALA A 791 -16.77 13.67 -32.85
N ASP A 792 -17.58 12.67 -32.50
CA ASP A 792 -18.70 12.82 -31.55
C ASP A 792 -18.25 12.79 -30.11
N PHE A 793 -17.11 12.16 -29.81
CA PHE A 793 -16.50 12.07 -28.47
C PHE A 793 -14.99 11.85 -28.58
N PHE A 794 -14.29 12.17 -27.47
CA PHE A 794 -12.89 11.83 -27.26
C PHE A 794 -12.73 10.86 -26.12
N SER A 795 -11.80 9.92 -26.26
CA SER A 795 -11.30 9.11 -25.16
C SER A 795 -9.77 9.13 -25.19
N PHE A 796 -9.14 9.56 -24.10
CA PHE A 796 -7.68 9.58 -24.03
C PHE A 796 -7.13 8.19 -23.79
N GLY A 797 -6.34 7.69 -24.72
CA GLY A 797 -5.55 6.45 -24.61
C GLY A 797 -4.21 6.77 -23.96
N THR A 798 -4.19 6.92 -22.66
CA THR A 798 -3.03 7.44 -21.92
C THR A 798 -1.82 6.52 -21.91
N ASN A 799 -1.99 5.23 -22.19
CA ASN A 799 -0.85 4.32 -22.35
C ASN A 799 0.03 4.72 -23.54
N ASP A 800 -0.57 4.83 -24.72
CA ASP A 800 0.12 5.27 -25.94
C ASP A 800 0.55 6.73 -25.86
N LEU A 801 -0.28 7.60 -25.33
CA LEU A 801 0.04 9.01 -25.15
C LEU A 801 1.28 9.20 -24.25
N THR A 802 1.37 8.44 -23.18
CA THR A 802 2.54 8.40 -22.28
C THR A 802 3.77 7.87 -23.00
N GLN A 803 3.62 6.74 -23.71
CA GLN A 803 4.69 6.12 -24.49
C GLN A 803 5.31 7.10 -25.47
N MET A 804 4.49 7.78 -26.24
CA MET A 804 4.96 8.70 -27.28
C MET A 804 5.50 10.02 -26.70
N THR A 805 4.95 10.48 -25.61
CA THR A 805 5.39 11.73 -24.96
C THR A 805 6.73 11.57 -24.28
N PHE A 806 6.97 10.46 -23.56
CA PHE A 806 8.26 10.14 -22.96
C PHE A 806 9.27 9.58 -23.98
N GLY A 807 8.79 9.01 -25.08
CA GLY A 807 9.64 8.23 -25.98
C GLY A 807 10.07 6.90 -25.38
N TYR A 808 9.29 6.32 -24.47
CA TYR A 808 9.54 5.04 -23.84
C TYR A 808 8.69 3.95 -24.50
N SER A 809 9.31 2.82 -24.81
CA SER A 809 8.56 1.61 -25.15
C SER A 809 7.98 1.02 -23.86
N ARG A 810 6.67 0.87 -23.77
CA ARG A 810 6.00 0.30 -22.61
C ARG A 810 6.52 -1.10 -22.28
N ASP A 811 6.77 -1.90 -23.31
CA ASP A 811 7.23 -3.28 -23.17
C ASP A 811 8.69 -3.39 -22.74
N ASP A 812 9.55 -2.42 -23.13
CA ASP A 812 10.98 -2.44 -22.88
C ASP A 812 11.42 -1.59 -21.69
N ALA A 813 10.62 -0.60 -21.29
CA ALA A 813 10.99 0.40 -20.29
C ALA A 813 11.16 -0.16 -18.87
N GLY A 814 10.57 -1.30 -18.55
CA GLY A 814 10.59 -1.89 -17.21
C GLY A 814 12.00 -2.05 -16.64
N LYS A 815 12.99 -2.34 -17.47
CA LYS A 815 14.39 -2.53 -17.06
C LYS A 815 15.02 -1.27 -16.47
N PHE A 816 14.83 -0.11 -17.10
CA PHE A 816 15.41 1.14 -16.64
C PHE A 816 14.49 1.94 -15.72
N LEU A 817 13.16 1.80 -15.81
CA LEU A 817 12.21 2.49 -14.95
C LEU A 817 12.39 2.11 -13.48
N LYS A 818 12.73 0.85 -13.19
CA LYS A 818 13.07 0.40 -11.84
C LYS A 818 14.24 1.22 -11.28
N ILE A 819 15.31 1.34 -12.05
CA ILE A 819 16.52 2.09 -11.69
C ILE A 819 16.19 3.59 -11.55
N TYR A 820 15.37 4.14 -12.42
CA TYR A 820 14.94 5.54 -12.37
C TYR A 820 14.17 5.86 -11.08
N LYS A 821 13.30 4.95 -10.64
CA LYS A 821 12.61 5.09 -9.36
C LYS A 821 13.57 4.99 -8.18
N GLU A 822 14.49 4.04 -8.20
CA GLU A 822 15.51 3.86 -7.15
C GLU A 822 16.42 5.09 -7.01
N LYS A 823 16.79 5.71 -8.12
CA LYS A 823 17.61 6.93 -8.14
C LYS A 823 16.80 8.22 -7.92
N GLY A 824 15.48 8.14 -7.86
CA GLY A 824 14.61 9.30 -7.67
C GLY A 824 14.49 10.20 -8.91
N ILE A 825 14.88 9.73 -10.11
CA ILE A 825 14.69 10.44 -11.38
C ILE A 825 13.20 10.54 -11.69
N LEU A 826 12.46 9.46 -11.49
CA LEU A 826 11.01 9.41 -11.51
C LEU A 826 10.51 8.97 -10.14
N LYS A 827 9.47 9.65 -9.64
CA LYS A 827 8.83 9.28 -8.36
C LYS A 827 7.94 8.04 -8.51
N THR A 828 7.27 7.91 -9.63
CA THR A 828 6.33 6.83 -9.95
C THR A 828 6.56 6.34 -11.37
N ASP A 829 6.04 5.15 -11.67
CA ASP A 829 5.98 4.65 -13.04
C ASP A 829 4.93 5.47 -13.83
N PRO A 830 5.31 6.17 -14.91
CA PRO A 830 4.38 6.99 -15.67
C PRO A 830 3.31 6.20 -16.41
N PHE A 831 3.46 4.89 -16.55
CA PHE A 831 2.43 4.00 -17.10
C PHE A 831 1.39 3.57 -16.06
N GLU A 832 1.70 3.67 -14.77
CA GLU A 832 0.77 3.38 -13.68
C GLU A 832 0.07 4.64 -13.16
N VAL A 833 0.84 5.72 -12.96
CA VAL A 833 0.36 7.00 -12.45
C VAL A 833 0.58 8.07 -13.53
N LEU A 834 -0.49 8.78 -13.89
CA LEU A 834 -0.42 9.80 -14.95
C LEU A 834 0.62 10.89 -14.61
N ASP A 835 1.52 11.11 -15.54
CA ASP A 835 2.44 12.25 -15.51
C ASP A 835 1.68 13.56 -15.77
N GLN A 836 1.24 14.19 -14.69
CA GLN A 836 0.42 15.40 -14.80
C GLN A 836 1.20 16.60 -15.33
N LYS A 837 2.53 16.63 -15.19
CA LYS A 837 3.38 17.74 -15.60
C LYS A 837 3.66 17.76 -17.11
N GLY A 838 3.81 16.61 -17.73
CA GLY A 838 4.11 16.45 -19.15
C GLY A 838 2.90 15.96 -19.94
N VAL A 839 2.56 14.67 -19.77
CA VAL A 839 1.40 14.06 -20.46
C VAL A 839 0.11 14.77 -20.10
N GLY A 840 -0.05 15.19 -18.85
CA GLY A 840 -1.22 15.92 -18.37
C GLY A 840 -1.45 17.26 -19.10
N GLN A 841 -0.41 17.92 -19.56
CA GLN A 841 -0.56 19.13 -20.39
C GLN A 841 -1.19 18.81 -21.75
N LEU A 842 -0.81 17.70 -22.36
CA LEU A 842 -1.41 17.25 -23.62
C LEU A 842 -2.87 16.84 -23.44
N VAL A 843 -3.19 16.17 -22.34
CA VAL A 843 -4.56 15.81 -21.98
C VAL A 843 -5.41 17.08 -21.80
N ARG A 844 -4.94 18.04 -21.04
CA ARG A 844 -5.60 19.35 -20.87
C ARG A 844 -5.83 20.05 -22.20
N MET A 845 -4.78 20.11 -23.01
CA MET A 845 -4.84 20.75 -24.33
C MET A 845 -5.89 20.08 -25.22
N GLY A 846 -5.93 18.75 -25.23
CA GLY A 846 -6.93 18.00 -25.99
C GLY A 846 -8.36 18.28 -25.54
N VAL A 847 -8.62 18.35 -24.24
CA VAL A 847 -9.93 18.70 -23.69
C VAL A 847 -10.34 20.12 -24.06
N GLU A 848 -9.48 21.08 -23.82
CA GLU A 848 -9.76 22.51 -24.07
C GLU A 848 -9.97 22.79 -25.56
N LYS A 849 -9.08 22.31 -26.42
CA LYS A 849 -9.17 22.47 -27.84
C LYS A 849 -10.38 21.74 -28.45
N GLY A 850 -10.64 20.53 -28.04
CA GLY A 850 -11.82 19.79 -28.49
C GLY A 850 -13.11 20.50 -28.15
N ARG A 851 -13.25 21.01 -26.97
CA ARG A 851 -14.41 21.76 -26.49
C ARG A 851 -14.48 23.18 -27.04
N SER A 852 -13.40 23.73 -27.53
CA SER A 852 -13.45 25.01 -28.27
C SER A 852 -14.21 24.87 -29.60
N THR A 853 -14.15 23.71 -30.23
CA THR A 853 -14.92 23.40 -31.46
C THR A 853 -16.33 22.90 -31.13
N LYS A 854 -16.43 21.96 -30.15
CA LYS A 854 -17.72 21.40 -29.67
C LYS A 854 -17.83 21.57 -28.17
N PRO A 855 -18.48 22.60 -27.63
CA PRO A 855 -18.61 22.84 -26.20
C PRO A 855 -19.22 21.68 -25.43
N SER A 856 -20.10 20.89 -26.05
CA SER A 856 -20.73 19.71 -25.45
C SER A 856 -20.02 18.39 -25.75
N LEU A 857 -18.78 18.43 -26.24
CA LEU A 857 -18.01 17.24 -26.57
C LEU A 857 -17.82 16.36 -25.31
N LYS A 858 -18.23 15.10 -25.43
CA LYS A 858 -18.01 14.10 -24.39
C LYS A 858 -16.55 13.66 -24.41
N VAL A 859 -15.91 13.76 -23.27
CA VAL A 859 -14.49 13.42 -23.08
C VAL A 859 -14.30 12.47 -21.94
N GLY A 860 -13.53 11.42 -22.16
CA GLY A 860 -13.16 10.45 -21.15
C GLY A 860 -11.73 9.97 -21.29
N ILE A 861 -11.34 9.05 -20.42
CA ILE A 861 -10.03 8.39 -20.39
C ILE A 861 -10.23 6.89 -20.25
N CYS A 862 -9.43 6.09 -20.92
CA CYS A 862 -9.54 4.64 -20.91
C CYS A 862 -8.20 3.88 -20.73
N GLY A 863 -7.08 4.57 -20.52
CA GLY A 863 -5.80 3.96 -20.20
C GLY A 863 -5.78 3.38 -18.77
N GLU A 864 -4.68 2.76 -18.38
CA GLU A 864 -4.47 2.23 -17.02
C GLU A 864 -4.68 3.29 -15.93
N HIS A 865 -4.42 4.54 -16.25
CA HIS A 865 -4.60 5.69 -15.35
C HIS A 865 -6.07 5.93 -14.94
N GLY A 866 -7.04 5.42 -15.69
CA GLY A 866 -8.45 5.57 -15.38
C GLY A 866 -8.91 4.91 -14.07
N GLY A 867 -8.12 4.00 -13.52
CA GLY A 867 -8.35 3.35 -12.23
C GLY A 867 -7.39 3.80 -11.11
N GLU A 868 -6.48 4.72 -11.40
CA GLU A 868 -5.52 5.22 -10.42
C GLU A 868 -6.04 6.50 -9.75
N PRO A 869 -6.13 6.58 -8.41
CA PRO A 869 -6.83 7.65 -7.69
C PRO A 869 -6.39 9.08 -8.05
N SER A 870 -5.09 9.36 -8.08
CA SER A 870 -4.59 10.70 -8.37
C SER A 870 -4.87 11.12 -9.82
N SER A 871 -4.79 10.17 -10.73
CA SER A 871 -5.11 10.37 -12.15
C SER A 871 -6.61 10.61 -12.37
N VAL A 872 -7.47 9.87 -11.65
CA VAL A 872 -8.93 10.09 -11.65
C VAL A 872 -9.27 11.49 -11.16
N LYS A 873 -8.66 11.93 -10.08
CA LYS A 873 -8.85 13.29 -9.53
C LYS A 873 -8.41 14.37 -10.53
N PHE A 874 -7.29 14.16 -11.19
CA PHE A 874 -6.82 15.06 -12.26
C PHE A 874 -7.84 15.17 -13.40
N CYS A 875 -8.36 14.05 -13.88
CA CYS A 875 -9.39 14.01 -14.92
C CYS A 875 -10.69 14.69 -14.50
N ALA A 876 -11.11 14.49 -13.24
CA ALA A 876 -12.28 15.14 -12.69
C ALA A 876 -12.12 16.66 -12.65
N LYS A 877 -10.96 17.17 -12.26
CA LYS A 877 -10.64 18.61 -12.26
C LYS A 877 -10.59 19.22 -13.63
N LEU A 878 -10.24 18.46 -14.66
CA LEU A 878 -10.31 18.91 -16.06
C LEU A 878 -11.75 18.95 -16.62
N GLY A 879 -12.74 18.50 -15.87
CA GLY A 879 -14.12 18.45 -16.31
C GLY A 879 -14.43 17.34 -17.29
N MET A 880 -13.70 16.22 -17.27
CA MET A 880 -14.02 15.05 -18.08
C MET A 880 -15.37 14.47 -17.67
N ASN A 881 -16.06 13.84 -18.60
CA ASN A 881 -17.36 13.23 -18.40
C ASN A 881 -17.25 11.85 -17.74
N TYR A 882 -16.21 11.10 -18.07
CA TYR A 882 -15.99 9.78 -17.48
C TYR A 882 -14.51 9.38 -17.43
N VAL A 883 -14.22 8.44 -16.53
CA VAL A 883 -12.99 7.65 -16.52
C VAL A 883 -13.36 6.19 -16.74
N SER A 884 -12.48 5.42 -17.36
CA SER A 884 -12.72 4.00 -17.64
C SER A 884 -11.54 3.16 -17.17
N CYS A 885 -11.81 2.07 -16.49
CA CYS A 885 -10.80 1.20 -15.87
C CYS A 885 -11.22 -0.27 -15.88
N SER A 886 -10.31 -1.15 -15.53
CA SER A 886 -10.62 -2.58 -15.37
C SER A 886 -11.75 -2.79 -14.35
N PRO A 887 -12.53 -3.89 -14.44
CA PRO A 887 -13.70 -4.10 -13.58
C PRO A 887 -13.41 -3.97 -12.08
N TYR A 888 -12.32 -4.54 -11.59
CA TYR A 888 -11.94 -4.50 -10.18
C TYR A 888 -11.46 -3.12 -9.70
N ARG A 889 -11.14 -2.21 -10.60
CA ARG A 889 -10.76 -0.84 -10.27
C ARG A 889 -11.96 0.11 -10.20
N VAL A 890 -13.13 -0.29 -10.66
CA VAL A 890 -14.33 0.55 -10.68
C VAL A 890 -14.68 1.14 -9.31
N PRO A 891 -14.75 0.37 -8.21
CA PRO A 891 -15.03 0.95 -6.89
C PRO A 891 -13.97 1.96 -6.43
N ILE A 892 -12.70 1.69 -6.69
CA ILE A 892 -11.58 2.58 -6.36
C ILE A 892 -11.74 3.92 -7.10
N ALA A 893 -12.01 3.86 -8.39
CA ALA A 893 -12.22 5.05 -9.22
C ALA A 893 -13.46 5.84 -8.79
N ARG A 894 -14.54 5.18 -8.41
CA ARG A 894 -15.76 5.82 -7.91
C ARG A 894 -15.51 6.62 -6.63
N VAL A 895 -14.78 6.06 -5.69
CA VAL A 895 -14.40 6.76 -4.45
C VAL A 895 -13.48 7.94 -4.77
N ALA A 896 -12.48 7.76 -5.62
CA ALA A 896 -11.58 8.84 -6.03
C ALA A 896 -12.32 9.99 -6.73
N ALA A 897 -13.28 9.69 -7.59
CA ALA A 897 -14.12 10.68 -8.26
C ALA A 897 -14.99 11.46 -7.26
N ALA A 898 -15.56 10.80 -6.26
CA ALA A 898 -16.33 11.44 -5.20
C ALA A 898 -15.45 12.35 -4.33
N GLN A 899 -14.27 11.90 -3.97
CA GLN A 899 -13.29 12.72 -3.23
C GLN A 899 -12.89 13.96 -4.00
N ALA A 900 -12.64 13.84 -5.31
CA ALA A 900 -12.34 15.00 -6.15
C ALA A 900 -13.48 16.04 -6.12
N ALA A 901 -14.72 15.59 -6.11
CA ALA A 901 -15.89 16.49 -6.09
C ALA A 901 -16.07 17.22 -4.74
N ILE A 902 -15.61 16.67 -3.63
CA ILE A 902 -15.75 17.26 -2.29
C ILE A 902 -14.47 18.00 -1.83
N GLU A 903 -13.36 17.87 -2.51
CA GLU A 903 -12.11 18.59 -2.24
C GLU A 903 -12.12 20.02 -2.82
N ASP A 904 -13.04 20.36 -3.71
CA ASP A 904 -13.18 21.67 -4.34
C ASP A 904 -13.83 22.71 -3.38
#